data_4d30d8b25203411a6bc5aa247a2f6498
#
_entry.id   4d30d8b25203411a6bc5aa247a2f6498
#
_cell.length_a   1.000
_cell.length_b   1.000
_cell.length_c   1.000
_cell.angle_alpha   90.00
_cell.angle_beta   90.00
_cell.angle_gamma   90.00
#
_symmetry.space_group_name_H-M   'P 1'
#
loop_
_entity.id
_entity.type
_entity.pdbx_description
1 polymer ?
#
loop_
_entity_poly.entity_id
_entity_poly.type
_entity_poly.pdbx_seq_one_letter_code
_entity_poly.pdbx_strand_id
1 'polypeptide(L)'
;MEYKVINHTVAKKDSQALVTGQPVYTDDLRPKDCLIVKALRSPHARAIVKNVNKSAAEKVPGIVCIVTADDVPQSRFTIAGQTYPELSPYDRLILDKQIRFVGDPVALVAGTSEEAVDRALRVLRVEYDVQEPLLDFTKALDNDIVVHPEDNWNPLVDVGGDNKRNLVAQACDEHGDIDAVLASSDVVIDRTYHTRQNQQGAMETFRAYAYKDAFGRLTIVSSTQVPFHVRRIVANALEIPKSKIRVIKPRIGGGFGSKQTAVMEVYPAYIAWLTGKPAYMIYSREESMTVSTPRHESQIRVVLGASKDGHIRGIFVDSLWNAGAYGEHTPTTVTLSGHKSIPLYNAAEAFRFSYTCVYTNTIAAGAYRGYGATQGLFALETAVNELAAALHMSPVALRLKNLVRQGQVMPAYFNETALSCTLDKCLERVVQMSGWHDDCPRQVLPNGHIRAIGIAAAMQGSSITNVDVASVTIKVNDDGFYSLNIGATDMGTGCDTILAQIAAECLLCPVDNIVTYGVDTDTSPYDSGSYASSTTYLTGNAVVKTCQSLIQRMKERAAVKLGSAGIDNLEFDGQAITDLATGKKITIKDLGNDAMFMNDIALEATESCYSPTSPPPYMAGAATVDVDPETCHISLVQYDAVVDCGTVINPALAKVQTEGGIVQAIGMALTENIQLTPSGRIQNNSFMQYRMPTRMDLGQINVEFEPSYEPNGPFGAKSIGELVIDSPAPAIAHAIYNATGIWLRDLPMTAEKLYKAMRKK
;
A
#
# COMPACT_ATOMS: atom_id res chain seq x y z
N MET A 1 2.56 30.66 -7.07
CA MET A 1 1.50 31.18 -6.18
C MET A 1 1.98 31.09 -4.76
N GLU A 2 1.76 32.10 -3.96
CA GLU A 2 2.03 32.06 -2.53
C GLU A 2 0.78 31.55 -1.83
N TYR A 3 0.85 30.36 -1.23
CA TYR A 3 -0.25 29.75 -0.48
C TYR A 3 -0.24 30.23 0.97
N LYS A 4 -1.41 30.26 1.61
CA LYS A 4 -1.55 30.65 3.02
C LYS A 4 -1.34 29.47 3.97
N VAL A 5 -1.75 28.28 3.56
CA VAL A 5 -1.76 27.07 4.37
C VAL A 5 -1.02 25.91 3.70
N ILE A 6 -1.17 25.76 2.39
CA ILE A 6 -0.47 24.77 1.58
C ILE A 6 1.03 25.09 1.56
N ASN A 7 1.86 24.06 1.51
CA ASN A 7 3.33 24.16 1.59
C ASN A 7 3.86 24.74 2.91
N HIS A 8 3.04 24.70 3.96
CA HIS A 8 3.43 25.03 5.32
C HIS A 8 3.32 23.82 6.25
N THR A 9 4.24 23.73 7.21
CA THR A 9 4.19 22.69 8.22
C THR A 9 3.10 22.99 9.24
N VAL A 10 2.10 22.11 9.29
CA VAL A 10 1.03 22.12 10.28
C VAL A 10 1.12 20.84 11.09
N ALA A 11 0.97 20.95 12.43
CA ALA A 11 0.96 19.78 13.31
C ALA A 11 -0.20 18.85 12.99
N LYS A 12 0.02 17.53 13.14
CA LYS A 12 -1.08 16.56 12.97
C LYS A 12 -2.22 16.87 13.93
N LYS A 13 -3.45 16.86 13.42
CA LYS A 13 -4.66 17.18 14.21
C LYS A 13 -4.85 16.28 15.44
N ASP A 14 -4.40 15.04 15.36
CA ASP A 14 -4.47 14.05 16.44
C ASP A 14 -3.17 13.93 17.28
N SER A 15 -2.16 14.75 17.01
CA SER A 15 -0.86 14.65 17.68
C SER A 15 -0.96 14.73 19.21
N GLN A 16 -1.79 15.62 19.73
CA GLN A 16 -2.01 15.77 21.17
C GLN A 16 -2.56 14.48 21.80
N ALA A 17 -3.59 13.88 21.17
CA ALA A 17 -4.19 12.65 21.68
C ALA A 17 -3.18 11.48 21.67
N LEU A 18 -2.39 11.36 20.60
CA LEU A 18 -1.40 10.30 20.47
C LEU A 18 -0.27 10.41 21.50
N VAL A 19 0.30 11.60 21.70
CA VAL A 19 1.44 11.79 22.65
C VAL A 19 1.01 11.78 24.12
N THR A 20 -0.28 12.01 24.41
CA THR A 20 -0.82 11.95 25.76
C THR A 20 -1.49 10.61 26.09
N GLY A 21 -1.49 9.64 25.16
CA GLY A 21 -2.04 8.29 25.39
C GLY A 21 -3.56 8.26 25.54
N GLN A 22 -4.27 9.11 24.81
CA GLN A 22 -5.75 9.06 24.82
C GLN A 22 -6.25 7.78 24.11
N PRO A 23 -7.39 7.20 24.57
CA PRO A 23 -7.95 5.99 23.98
C PRO A 23 -8.54 6.28 22.60
N VAL A 24 -7.84 5.86 21.54
CA VAL A 24 -8.21 6.13 20.15
C VAL A 24 -8.10 4.91 19.22
N TYR A 25 -7.50 3.81 19.68
CA TYR A 25 -7.32 2.58 18.91
C TYR A 25 -8.47 1.59 19.15
N THR A 26 -8.55 0.57 18.31
CA THR A 26 -9.63 -0.45 18.37
C THR A 26 -9.77 -1.08 19.75
N ASP A 27 -8.66 -1.43 20.41
CA ASP A 27 -8.67 -2.05 21.73
C ASP A 27 -9.21 -1.13 22.83
N ASP A 28 -8.90 0.16 22.72
CA ASP A 28 -9.34 1.17 23.70
C ASP A 28 -10.86 1.35 23.69
N LEU A 29 -11.50 1.10 22.56
CA LEU A 29 -12.93 1.31 22.32
C LEU A 29 -13.76 0.03 22.50
N ARG A 30 -13.12 -1.10 22.77
CA ARG A 30 -13.77 -2.40 22.89
C ARG A 30 -14.75 -2.44 24.09
N PRO A 31 -16.00 -2.96 23.91
CA PRO A 31 -16.91 -3.24 25.02
C PRO A 31 -16.29 -4.26 26.02
N LYS A 32 -16.55 -4.05 27.32
CA LYS A 32 -15.96 -4.92 28.37
C LYS A 32 -16.44 -6.37 28.29
N ASP A 33 -17.68 -6.60 27.85
CA ASP A 33 -18.31 -7.92 27.81
C ASP A 33 -18.19 -8.63 26.46
N CYS A 34 -17.15 -8.32 25.66
CA CYS A 34 -16.89 -9.01 24.41
C CYS A 34 -16.46 -10.46 24.65
N LEU A 35 -16.99 -11.37 23.84
CA LEU A 35 -16.42 -12.70 23.71
C LEU A 35 -15.02 -12.59 23.10
N ILE A 36 -14.08 -13.32 23.66
CA ILE A 36 -12.74 -13.47 23.08
C ILE A 36 -12.82 -14.56 22.02
N VAL A 37 -12.34 -14.25 20.81
CA VAL A 37 -12.30 -15.20 19.68
C VAL A 37 -10.85 -15.49 19.35
N LYS A 38 -10.49 -16.77 19.26
CA LYS A 38 -9.20 -17.23 18.73
C LYS A 38 -9.40 -18.36 17.72
N ALA A 39 -8.47 -18.49 16.79
CA ALA A 39 -8.49 -19.56 15.80
C ALA A 39 -7.55 -20.70 16.20
N LEU A 40 -8.03 -21.94 16.08
CA LEU A 40 -7.15 -23.10 16.02
C LEU A 40 -6.54 -23.12 14.61
N ARG A 41 -5.22 -23.13 14.53
CA ARG A 41 -4.49 -23.07 13.27
C ARG A 41 -3.82 -24.39 12.93
N SER A 42 -3.78 -24.72 11.65
CA SER A 42 -3.11 -25.93 11.16
C SER A 42 -1.59 -25.84 11.36
N PRO A 43 -0.95 -26.91 11.87
CA PRO A 43 0.50 -27.03 11.86
C PRO A 43 1.06 -27.57 10.52
N HIS A 44 0.19 -27.93 9.58
CA HIS A 44 0.53 -28.55 8.30
C HIS A 44 0.36 -27.54 7.15
N ALA A 45 1.26 -27.60 6.19
CA ALA A 45 1.19 -26.77 4.98
C ALA A 45 0.14 -27.28 3.98
N ARG A 46 -0.12 -28.59 3.94
CA ARG A 46 -1.14 -29.22 3.13
C ARG A 46 -1.74 -30.42 3.85
N ALA A 47 -3.04 -30.40 4.05
CA ALA A 47 -3.77 -31.51 4.70
C ALA A 47 -5.28 -31.41 4.43
N ILE A 48 -5.99 -32.50 4.68
CA ILE A 48 -7.46 -32.52 4.75
C ILE A 48 -7.86 -32.74 6.21
N VAL A 49 -8.71 -31.87 6.75
CA VAL A 49 -9.31 -32.03 8.07
C VAL A 49 -10.39 -33.11 7.97
N LYS A 50 -10.12 -34.29 8.55
CA LYS A 50 -11.09 -35.42 8.59
C LYS A 50 -12.13 -35.19 9.66
N ASN A 51 -11.70 -34.73 10.85
CA ASN A 51 -12.57 -34.56 12.01
C ASN A 51 -12.00 -33.54 12.99
N VAL A 52 -12.88 -32.76 13.61
CA VAL A 52 -12.56 -31.87 14.74
C VAL A 52 -13.37 -32.32 15.96
N ASN A 53 -12.73 -32.96 16.92
CA ASN A 53 -13.40 -33.41 18.16
C ASN A 53 -13.52 -32.24 19.15
N LYS A 54 -14.72 -31.66 19.26
CA LYS A 54 -15.07 -30.50 20.11
C LYS A 54 -15.44 -30.92 21.54
N SER A 55 -15.72 -32.22 21.84
CA SER A 55 -16.41 -32.71 23.05
C SER A 55 -15.74 -32.30 24.37
N ALA A 56 -14.40 -32.24 24.41
CA ALA A 56 -13.65 -31.84 25.62
C ALA A 56 -13.61 -30.29 25.73
N ALA A 57 -13.47 -29.59 24.60
CA ALA A 57 -13.36 -28.14 24.57
C ALA A 57 -14.69 -27.45 24.90
N GLU A 58 -15.83 -27.99 24.48
CA GLU A 58 -17.16 -27.48 24.80
C GLU A 58 -17.47 -27.55 26.31
N LYS A 59 -16.83 -28.47 27.05
CA LYS A 59 -17.00 -28.59 28.51
C LYS A 59 -16.14 -27.63 29.31
N VAL A 60 -15.26 -26.85 28.67
CA VAL A 60 -14.43 -25.88 29.37
C VAL A 60 -15.32 -24.71 29.82
N PRO A 61 -15.35 -24.42 31.14
CA PRO A 61 -16.17 -23.31 31.64
C PRO A 61 -15.80 -21.99 31.01
N GLY A 62 -16.82 -21.27 30.55
CA GLY A 62 -16.64 -19.97 29.85
C GLY A 62 -16.61 -20.06 28.33
N ILE A 63 -16.60 -21.26 27.74
CA ILE A 63 -16.75 -21.40 26.28
C ILE A 63 -18.22 -21.20 25.89
N VAL A 64 -18.43 -20.40 24.84
CA VAL A 64 -19.76 -20.07 24.31
C VAL A 64 -20.05 -20.84 23.02
N CYS A 65 -19.10 -20.90 22.10
CA CYS A 65 -19.24 -21.71 20.89
C CYS A 65 -17.87 -22.09 20.30
N ILE A 66 -17.87 -23.19 19.55
CA ILE A 66 -16.75 -23.67 18.74
C ILE A 66 -17.30 -23.91 17.34
N VAL A 67 -16.72 -23.20 16.36
CA VAL A 67 -17.14 -23.20 14.97
C VAL A 67 -16.09 -23.89 14.11
N THR A 68 -16.52 -24.75 13.21
CA THR A 68 -15.69 -25.50 12.24
C THR A 68 -16.15 -25.27 10.82
N ALA A 69 -15.51 -25.86 9.83
CA ALA A 69 -15.89 -25.74 8.43
C ALA A 69 -17.33 -26.18 8.15
N ASP A 70 -17.90 -27.08 8.94
CA ASP A 70 -19.29 -27.55 8.78
C ASP A 70 -20.33 -26.54 9.32
N ASP A 71 -19.88 -25.54 10.10
CA ASP A 71 -20.77 -24.59 10.77
C ASP A 71 -20.83 -23.21 10.05
N VAL A 72 -20.10 -23.01 8.93
CA VAL A 72 -19.96 -21.74 8.22
C VAL A 72 -20.55 -21.79 6.79
N PRO A 73 -20.91 -20.62 6.20
CA PRO A 73 -21.28 -20.54 4.79
C PRO A 73 -20.19 -21.14 3.87
N GLN A 74 -20.63 -21.75 2.77
CA GLN A 74 -19.76 -22.46 1.83
C GLN A 74 -19.50 -21.69 0.52
N SER A 75 -19.98 -20.46 0.41
CA SER A 75 -19.68 -19.58 -0.72
C SER A 75 -18.28 -19.03 -0.60
N ARG A 76 -17.51 -19.16 -1.69
CA ARG A 76 -16.15 -18.62 -1.72
C ARG A 76 -16.16 -17.09 -1.87
N PHE A 77 -15.18 -16.45 -1.26
CA PHE A 77 -14.98 -15.01 -1.31
C PHE A 77 -13.49 -14.70 -1.39
N THR A 78 -13.15 -13.43 -1.56
CA THR A 78 -11.78 -12.91 -1.40
C THR A 78 -11.73 -11.92 -0.23
N ILE A 79 -10.59 -11.83 0.44
CA ILE A 79 -10.35 -10.81 1.47
C ILE A 79 -9.62 -9.57 0.92
N ALA A 80 -9.35 -9.53 -0.38
CA ALA A 80 -8.72 -8.38 -1.02
C ALA A 80 -9.64 -7.13 -0.99
N GLY A 81 -9.16 -6.09 -0.34
CA GLY A 81 -9.88 -4.83 -0.19
C GLY A 81 -9.51 -3.82 -1.25
N GLN A 82 -10.02 -3.98 -2.45
CA GLN A 82 -9.82 -3.05 -3.56
C GLN A 82 -11.03 -3.09 -4.48
N THR A 83 -11.06 -2.32 -5.53
CA THR A 83 -12.02 -2.20 -6.62
C THR A 83 -13.22 -3.19 -6.62
N TYR A 84 -14.21 -2.98 -7.46
CA TYR A 84 -15.28 -3.92 -7.75
C TYR A 84 -15.72 -3.77 -9.22
N PRO A 85 -15.83 -4.87 -10.01
CA PRO A 85 -15.47 -6.24 -9.61
C PRO A 85 -13.98 -6.40 -9.29
N GLU A 86 -13.67 -7.27 -8.30
CA GLU A 86 -12.28 -7.55 -7.97
C GLU A 86 -11.62 -8.40 -9.05
N LEU A 87 -10.34 -8.12 -9.31
CA LEU A 87 -9.46 -8.97 -10.11
C LEU A 87 -8.99 -10.22 -9.32
N SER A 88 -9.17 -10.19 -7.99
CA SER A 88 -8.78 -11.27 -7.09
C SER A 88 -9.75 -12.45 -7.22
N PRO A 89 -9.27 -13.70 -7.31
CA PRO A 89 -10.15 -14.86 -7.37
C PRO A 89 -10.91 -15.07 -6.07
N TYR A 90 -12.12 -15.62 -6.16
CA TYR A 90 -12.91 -16.08 -5.03
C TYR A 90 -12.48 -17.50 -4.70
N ASP A 91 -11.44 -17.64 -3.89
CA ASP A 91 -10.76 -18.90 -3.60
C ASP A 91 -10.76 -19.29 -2.11
N ARG A 92 -11.30 -18.42 -1.22
CA ARG A 92 -11.30 -18.59 0.23
C ARG A 92 -12.70 -18.91 0.78
N LEU A 93 -12.76 -19.74 1.83
CA LEU A 93 -13.90 -19.90 2.74
C LEU A 93 -13.59 -19.29 4.11
N ILE A 94 -14.61 -19.07 4.96
CA ILE A 94 -14.39 -18.63 6.36
C ILE A 94 -13.52 -19.65 7.10
N LEU A 95 -13.87 -20.92 7.00
CA LEU A 95 -13.10 -22.09 7.43
C LEU A 95 -13.21 -23.16 6.34
N ASP A 96 -12.13 -23.85 6.02
CA ASP A 96 -12.08 -24.89 5.01
C ASP A 96 -11.57 -26.21 5.62
N LYS A 97 -12.05 -27.33 5.11
CA LYS A 97 -11.48 -28.66 5.43
C LYS A 97 -10.15 -28.88 4.73
N GLN A 98 -9.92 -28.19 3.60
CA GLN A 98 -8.65 -28.25 2.89
C GLN A 98 -7.69 -27.19 3.40
N ILE A 99 -6.64 -27.67 4.05
CA ILE A 99 -5.54 -26.83 4.54
C ILE A 99 -4.55 -26.56 3.41
N ARG A 100 -4.16 -25.27 3.24
CA ARG A 100 -3.31 -24.82 2.14
C ARG A 100 -1.99 -24.19 2.57
N PHE A 101 -1.85 -23.82 3.86
CA PHE A 101 -0.58 -23.34 4.40
C PHE A 101 -0.49 -23.56 5.92
N VAL A 102 0.70 -23.51 6.51
CA VAL A 102 0.89 -23.56 7.97
C VAL A 102 0.32 -22.29 8.60
N GLY A 103 -0.74 -22.42 9.37
CA GLY A 103 -1.46 -21.28 9.96
C GLY A 103 -2.88 -21.12 9.45
N ASP A 104 -3.30 -21.86 8.43
CA ASP A 104 -4.69 -21.86 7.96
C ASP A 104 -5.67 -22.15 9.11
N PRO A 105 -6.78 -21.42 9.26
CA PRO A 105 -7.71 -21.60 10.37
C PRO A 105 -8.54 -22.88 10.19
N VAL A 106 -8.57 -23.70 11.24
CA VAL A 106 -9.32 -24.97 11.28
C VAL A 106 -10.62 -24.84 12.05
N ALA A 107 -10.60 -24.07 13.13
CA ALA A 107 -11.77 -23.81 13.98
C ALA A 107 -11.66 -22.44 14.64
N LEU A 108 -12.82 -21.83 14.95
CA LEU A 108 -12.90 -20.65 15.81
C LEU A 108 -13.43 -21.06 17.17
N VAL A 109 -12.80 -20.58 18.24
CA VAL A 109 -13.24 -20.76 19.62
C VAL A 109 -13.61 -19.42 20.20
N ALA A 110 -14.83 -19.29 20.74
CA ALA A 110 -15.30 -18.08 21.39
C ALA A 110 -15.69 -18.34 22.84
N GLY A 111 -15.18 -17.53 23.74
CA GLY A 111 -15.41 -17.66 25.18
C GLY A 111 -15.41 -16.34 25.92
N THR A 112 -15.74 -16.37 27.22
CA THR A 112 -15.88 -15.20 28.08
C THR A 112 -14.56 -14.67 28.63
N SER A 113 -13.48 -15.45 28.50
CA SER A 113 -12.13 -15.05 28.92
C SER A 113 -11.07 -15.67 28.02
N GLU A 114 -9.92 -15.04 27.94
CA GLU A 114 -8.76 -15.52 27.18
C GLU A 114 -8.27 -16.87 27.71
N GLU A 115 -8.25 -17.03 29.04
CA GLU A 115 -7.86 -18.30 29.70
C GLU A 115 -8.78 -19.45 29.29
N ALA A 116 -10.10 -19.23 29.28
CA ALA A 116 -11.07 -20.27 28.87
C ALA A 116 -10.83 -20.68 27.41
N VAL A 117 -10.64 -19.70 26.51
CA VAL A 117 -10.41 -19.94 25.08
C VAL A 117 -9.09 -20.69 24.86
N ASP A 118 -7.99 -20.29 25.52
CA ASP A 118 -6.69 -20.97 25.42
C ASP A 118 -6.74 -22.41 25.96
N ARG A 119 -7.49 -22.62 27.02
CA ARG A 119 -7.71 -23.97 27.57
C ARG A 119 -8.49 -24.86 26.61
N ALA A 120 -9.53 -24.32 25.99
CA ALA A 120 -10.31 -25.04 24.97
C ALA A 120 -9.47 -25.38 23.74
N LEU A 121 -8.66 -24.45 23.25
CA LEU A 121 -7.75 -24.68 22.12
C LEU A 121 -6.76 -25.83 22.39
N ARG A 122 -6.24 -25.93 23.62
CA ARG A 122 -5.29 -27.00 24.00
C ARG A 122 -5.92 -28.41 24.03
N VAL A 123 -7.21 -28.51 24.27
CA VAL A 123 -7.91 -29.81 24.39
C VAL A 123 -8.66 -30.19 23.11
N LEU A 124 -8.82 -29.26 22.15
CA LEU A 124 -9.30 -29.59 20.81
C LEU A 124 -8.39 -30.62 20.16
N ARG A 125 -8.99 -31.62 19.50
CA ARG A 125 -8.25 -32.63 18.75
C ARG A 125 -8.72 -32.62 17.29
N VAL A 126 -7.76 -32.56 16.40
CA VAL A 126 -8.00 -32.57 14.95
C VAL A 126 -7.32 -33.80 14.36
N GLU A 127 -8.05 -34.51 13.53
CA GLU A 127 -7.54 -35.59 12.71
C GLU A 127 -7.28 -35.05 11.30
N TYR A 128 -6.02 -35.14 10.88
CA TYR A 128 -5.57 -34.67 9.58
C TYR A 128 -5.18 -35.83 8.66
N ASP A 129 -5.50 -35.72 7.41
CA ASP A 129 -4.86 -36.45 6.33
C ASP A 129 -3.77 -35.56 5.73
N VAL A 130 -2.55 -35.76 6.20
CA VAL A 130 -1.41 -34.89 5.82
C VAL A 130 -0.88 -35.26 4.46
N GLN A 131 -0.67 -34.28 3.61
CA GLN A 131 -0.24 -34.44 2.23
C GLN A 131 1.08 -33.70 1.97
N GLU A 132 1.77 -34.06 0.88
CA GLU A 132 2.99 -33.39 0.46
C GLU A 132 2.68 -31.96 -0.02
N PRO A 133 3.35 -30.91 0.52
CA PRO A 133 3.11 -29.52 0.12
C PRO A 133 3.96 -29.11 -1.07
N LEU A 134 3.44 -28.21 -1.90
CA LEU A 134 4.13 -27.52 -2.96
C LEU A 134 4.64 -26.18 -2.43
N LEU A 135 5.94 -26.07 -2.12
CA LEU A 135 6.54 -24.86 -1.50
C LEU A 135 7.38 -24.04 -2.47
N ASP A 136 7.90 -24.64 -3.53
CA ASP A 136 8.78 -24.01 -4.53
C ASP A 136 7.91 -23.46 -5.67
N PHE A 137 7.72 -22.14 -5.71
CA PHE A 137 6.89 -21.50 -6.72
C PHE A 137 7.46 -21.62 -8.15
N THR A 138 8.76 -21.83 -8.29
CA THR A 138 9.38 -22.01 -9.62
C THR A 138 8.98 -23.33 -10.28
N LYS A 139 8.37 -24.24 -9.51
CA LYS A 139 7.89 -25.54 -9.97
C LYS A 139 6.37 -25.69 -9.87
N ALA A 140 5.66 -24.60 -9.59
CA ALA A 140 4.26 -24.68 -9.23
C ALA A 140 3.32 -24.75 -10.47
N LEU A 141 3.67 -24.05 -11.54
CA LEU A 141 2.89 -24.07 -12.77
C LEU A 141 2.85 -25.48 -13.34
N ASP A 142 1.65 -25.94 -13.65
CA ASP A 142 1.38 -27.28 -14.22
C ASP A 142 1.93 -28.46 -13.36
N ASN A 143 2.07 -28.25 -12.05
CA ASN A 143 2.47 -29.30 -11.11
C ASN A 143 1.32 -30.26 -10.79
N ASP A 144 1.63 -31.55 -10.59
CA ASP A 144 0.65 -32.56 -10.19
C ASP A 144 -0.01 -32.28 -8.82
N ILE A 145 0.68 -31.55 -7.94
CA ILE A 145 0.14 -31.05 -6.67
C ILE A 145 -0.67 -29.78 -6.95
N VAL A 146 -1.99 -29.91 -7.02
CA VAL A 146 -2.91 -28.79 -7.21
C VAL A 146 -3.33 -28.22 -5.87
N VAL A 147 -3.11 -26.90 -5.67
CA VAL A 147 -3.42 -26.18 -4.42
C VAL A 147 -4.93 -25.92 -4.29
N HIS A 148 -5.59 -25.57 -5.40
CA HIS A 148 -7.03 -25.32 -5.49
C HIS A 148 -7.70 -26.32 -6.46
N PRO A 149 -7.99 -27.56 -6.01
CA PRO A 149 -8.60 -28.57 -6.85
C PRO A 149 -10.11 -28.42 -7.02
N GLU A 150 -10.76 -27.48 -6.31
CA GLU A 150 -12.21 -27.27 -6.34
C GLU A 150 -12.72 -26.68 -7.66
N ASP A 151 -13.95 -27.05 -8.04
CA ASP A 151 -14.60 -26.57 -9.26
C ASP A 151 -15.34 -25.23 -9.07
N ASN A 152 -15.57 -24.82 -7.82
CA ASN A 152 -16.21 -23.54 -7.49
C ASN A 152 -15.22 -22.39 -7.26
N TRP A 153 -13.96 -22.55 -7.67
CA TRP A 153 -13.02 -21.44 -7.82
C TRP A 153 -13.52 -20.50 -8.92
N ASN A 154 -13.57 -19.20 -8.64
CA ASN A 154 -14.18 -18.23 -9.55
C ASN A 154 -13.51 -16.88 -9.50
N PRO A 155 -12.87 -16.41 -10.57
CA PRO A 155 -12.51 -15.01 -10.76
C PRO A 155 -13.73 -14.25 -11.29
N LEU A 156 -14.03 -13.07 -10.72
CA LEU A 156 -15.10 -12.20 -11.25
C LEU A 156 -14.72 -11.53 -12.56
N VAL A 157 -13.44 -11.41 -12.83
CA VAL A 157 -12.85 -10.87 -14.06
C VAL A 157 -11.85 -11.87 -14.59
N ASP A 158 -11.82 -12.08 -15.89
CA ASP A 158 -10.80 -12.93 -16.51
C ASP A 158 -9.40 -12.26 -16.36
N VAL A 159 -8.55 -12.95 -15.64
CA VAL A 159 -7.15 -12.55 -15.40
C VAL A 159 -6.17 -13.57 -15.98
N GLY A 160 -6.64 -14.46 -16.87
CA GLY A 160 -5.86 -15.55 -17.43
C GLY A 160 -5.53 -16.65 -16.42
N GLY A 161 -6.37 -16.83 -15.38
CA GLY A 161 -6.15 -17.80 -14.31
C GLY A 161 -6.72 -19.18 -14.64
N ASP A 162 -6.11 -20.23 -14.05
CA ASP A 162 -6.57 -21.62 -14.10
C ASP A 162 -6.10 -22.34 -12.83
N ASN A 163 -7.03 -22.55 -11.88
CA ASN A 163 -6.71 -23.17 -10.60
C ASN A 163 -6.17 -24.59 -10.72
N LYS A 164 -6.57 -25.35 -11.74
CA LYS A 164 -6.10 -26.73 -11.98
C LYS A 164 -4.63 -26.79 -12.42
N ARG A 165 -4.10 -25.69 -12.93
CA ARG A 165 -2.69 -25.52 -13.32
C ARG A 165 -1.86 -24.82 -12.25
N ASN A 166 -2.43 -24.56 -11.07
CA ASN A 166 -1.88 -23.64 -10.06
C ASN A 166 -1.64 -22.21 -10.57
N LEU A 167 -2.36 -21.77 -11.59
CA LEU A 167 -2.24 -20.46 -12.20
C LEU A 167 -3.27 -19.49 -11.61
N VAL A 168 -2.80 -18.45 -10.95
CA VAL A 168 -3.63 -17.37 -10.38
C VAL A 168 -4.02 -16.37 -11.46
N ALA A 169 -3.02 -15.92 -12.20
CA ALA A 169 -3.17 -14.94 -13.27
C ALA A 169 -1.97 -14.97 -14.21
N GLN A 170 -2.19 -14.59 -15.48
CA GLN A 170 -1.12 -14.35 -16.46
C GLN A 170 -1.58 -13.33 -17.49
N ALA A 171 -0.64 -12.50 -17.98
CA ALA A 171 -0.87 -11.66 -19.15
C ALA A 171 0.46 -11.25 -19.80
N CYS A 172 0.35 -10.71 -21.00
CA CYS A 172 1.45 -10.12 -21.73
C CYS A 172 0.96 -8.80 -22.36
N ASP A 173 1.74 -7.75 -22.18
CA ASP A 173 1.53 -6.44 -22.81
C ASP A 173 2.78 -6.09 -23.63
N GLU A 174 2.61 -5.62 -24.86
CA GLU A 174 3.73 -5.30 -25.74
C GLU A 174 3.45 -4.08 -26.63
N HIS A 175 4.52 -3.41 -26.98
CA HIS A 175 4.51 -2.29 -27.90
C HIS A 175 5.73 -2.39 -28.82
N GLY A 176 5.51 -2.27 -30.14
CA GLY A 176 6.57 -2.44 -31.14
C GLY A 176 7.03 -3.91 -31.31
N ASP A 177 8.04 -4.13 -32.14
CA ASP A 177 8.63 -5.45 -32.35
C ASP A 177 9.89 -5.60 -31.49
N ILE A 178 9.71 -6.08 -30.26
CA ILE A 178 10.81 -6.22 -29.29
C ILE A 178 11.90 -7.17 -29.77
N ASP A 179 11.51 -8.26 -30.45
CA ASP A 179 12.48 -9.28 -30.90
C ASP A 179 13.41 -8.72 -32.00
N ALA A 180 12.84 -7.98 -32.97
CA ALA A 180 13.62 -7.30 -34.00
C ALA A 180 14.51 -6.18 -33.41
N VAL A 181 13.99 -5.42 -32.44
CA VAL A 181 14.75 -4.35 -31.78
C VAL A 181 15.92 -4.93 -30.97
N LEU A 182 15.71 -6.00 -30.21
CA LEU A 182 16.79 -6.66 -29.44
C LEU A 182 17.83 -7.26 -30.38
N ALA A 183 17.42 -7.93 -31.46
CA ALA A 183 18.33 -8.53 -32.44
C ALA A 183 19.22 -7.50 -33.18
N SER A 184 18.71 -6.26 -33.32
CA SER A 184 19.43 -5.17 -33.98
C SER A 184 20.16 -4.23 -33.02
N SER A 185 20.14 -4.51 -31.72
CA SER A 185 20.82 -3.71 -30.69
C SER A 185 22.31 -4.03 -30.64
N ASP A 186 23.16 -3.01 -30.43
CA ASP A 186 24.60 -3.18 -30.35
C ASP A 186 25.04 -3.91 -29.07
N VAL A 187 24.34 -3.67 -27.96
CA VAL A 187 24.59 -4.30 -26.67
C VAL A 187 23.26 -4.83 -26.12
N VAL A 188 23.25 -6.09 -25.73
CA VAL A 188 22.11 -6.73 -25.09
C VAL A 188 22.58 -7.35 -23.79
N ILE A 189 21.84 -7.04 -22.71
CA ILE A 189 22.00 -7.73 -21.44
C ILE A 189 20.73 -8.55 -21.15
N ASP A 190 20.90 -9.72 -20.54
CA ASP A 190 19.84 -10.63 -20.10
C ASP A 190 20.14 -11.08 -18.67
N ARG A 191 19.30 -10.71 -17.72
CA ARG A 191 19.55 -10.90 -16.29
C ARG A 191 18.27 -11.31 -15.57
N THR A 192 18.44 -12.13 -14.53
CA THR A 192 17.34 -12.55 -13.64
C THR A 192 17.60 -12.07 -12.22
N TYR A 193 16.56 -11.50 -11.63
CA TYR A 193 16.56 -10.91 -10.28
C TYR A 193 15.56 -11.65 -9.41
N HIS A 194 15.87 -11.82 -8.12
CA HIS A 194 15.03 -12.51 -7.15
C HIS A 194 14.71 -11.58 -5.98
N THR A 195 13.44 -11.51 -5.61
CA THR A 195 12.99 -10.84 -4.38
C THR A 195 12.33 -11.86 -3.46
N ARG A 196 12.48 -11.66 -2.13
CA ARG A 196 11.90 -12.55 -1.12
C ARG A 196 10.66 -11.94 -0.50
N GLN A 197 9.85 -12.81 0.11
CA GLN A 197 8.76 -12.33 0.95
C GLN A 197 9.30 -11.54 2.14
N ASN A 198 8.68 -10.41 2.45
CA ASN A 198 8.95 -9.63 3.65
C ASN A 198 7.68 -9.03 4.24
N GLN A 199 7.66 -8.83 5.57
CA GLN A 199 6.51 -8.39 6.34
C GLN A 199 6.42 -6.88 6.44
N GLN A 200 5.20 -6.33 6.46
CA GLN A 200 4.93 -4.90 6.65
C GLN A 200 5.35 -4.41 8.03
N GLY A 201 5.30 -5.29 9.04
CA GLY A 201 5.79 -5.01 10.37
C GLY A 201 5.07 -3.87 11.10
N ALA A 202 3.79 -3.61 10.80
CA ALA A 202 3.02 -2.59 11.48
C ALA A 202 3.06 -2.78 13.00
N MET A 203 3.27 -1.67 13.76
CA MET A 203 3.37 -1.74 15.22
C MET A 203 2.08 -2.28 15.84
N GLU A 204 0.94 -1.79 15.38
CA GLU A 204 -0.36 -2.34 15.74
C GLU A 204 -0.62 -3.61 14.94
N THR A 205 -0.83 -4.74 15.63
CA THR A 205 -1.23 -6.01 15.04
C THR A 205 -2.66 -5.95 14.51
N PHE A 206 -3.12 -6.95 13.74
CA PHE A 206 -4.49 -7.00 13.26
C PHE A 206 -5.47 -7.16 14.42
N ARG A 207 -6.59 -6.41 14.40
CA ARG A 207 -7.60 -6.41 15.45
C ARG A 207 -8.92 -5.85 14.98
N ALA A 208 -10.00 -6.48 15.44
CA ALA A 208 -11.36 -6.02 15.22
C ALA A 208 -12.29 -6.53 16.31
N TYR A 209 -13.37 -5.83 16.55
CA TYR A 209 -14.51 -6.37 17.27
C TYR A 209 -15.81 -6.08 16.51
N ALA A 210 -16.81 -6.92 16.75
CA ALA A 210 -18.10 -6.80 16.12
C ALA A 210 -19.23 -7.01 17.13
N TYR A 211 -20.35 -6.33 16.91
CA TYR A 211 -21.54 -6.46 17.76
C TYR A 211 -22.81 -6.16 16.97
N LYS A 212 -23.96 -6.66 17.41
CA LYS A 212 -25.25 -6.25 16.88
C LYS A 212 -25.72 -4.97 17.57
N ASP A 213 -26.06 -3.96 16.79
CA ASP A 213 -26.65 -2.73 17.31
C ASP A 213 -28.13 -2.91 17.70
N ALA A 214 -28.74 -1.84 18.21
CA ALA A 214 -30.14 -1.87 18.63
C ALA A 214 -31.15 -2.17 17.49
N PHE A 215 -30.73 -2.01 16.24
CA PHE A 215 -31.54 -2.32 15.05
C PHE A 215 -31.23 -3.72 14.47
N GLY A 216 -30.45 -4.53 15.18
CA GLY A 216 -30.04 -5.87 14.75
C GLY A 216 -29.06 -5.88 13.58
N ARG A 217 -28.38 -4.76 13.30
CA ARG A 217 -27.31 -4.66 12.30
C ARG A 217 -25.97 -5.01 12.94
N LEU A 218 -25.09 -5.59 12.15
CA LEU A 218 -23.73 -5.92 12.56
C LEU A 218 -22.84 -4.68 12.41
N THR A 219 -22.37 -4.14 13.52
CA THR A 219 -21.35 -3.10 13.56
C THR A 219 -19.98 -3.74 13.77
N ILE A 220 -19.03 -3.43 12.90
CA ILE A 220 -17.64 -3.89 12.94
C ILE A 220 -16.76 -2.68 13.19
N VAL A 221 -15.93 -2.74 14.23
CA VAL A 221 -14.91 -1.73 14.52
C VAL A 221 -13.56 -2.35 14.26
N SER A 222 -12.84 -1.84 13.26
CA SER A 222 -11.62 -2.45 12.75
C SER A 222 -10.54 -1.43 12.42
N SER A 223 -9.30 -1.84 12.68
CA SER A 223 -8.09 -1.15 12.21
C SER A 223 -7.85 -1.49 10.73
N THR A 224 -8.62 -0.87 9.84
CA THR A 224 -8.62 -1.14 8.40
C THR A 224 -8.40 0.11 7.54
N GLN A 225 -7.70 -0.05 6.42
CA GLN A 225 -7.52 1.00 5.39
C GLN A 225 -8.75 1.14 4.48
N VAL A 226 -9.67 0.16 4.48
CA VAL A 226 -10.71 -0.01 3.46
C VAL A 226 -12.09 -0.36 4.06
N PRO A 227 -12.69 0.51 4.90
CA PRO A 227 -13.92 0.19 5.62
C PRO A 227 -15.08 -0.23 4.72
N PHE A 228 -15.27 0.42 3.56
CA PHE A 228 -16.33 0.08 2.61
C PHE A 228 -16.12 -1.30 1.95
N HIS A 229 -14.85 -1.70 1.73
CA HIS A 229 -14.53 -3.03 1.23
C HIS A 229 -14.68 -4.09 2.33
N VAL A 230 -14.29 -3.81 3.59
CA VAL A 230 -14.59 -4.72 4.72
C VAL A 230 -16.08 -4.99 4.82
N ARG A 231 -16.95 -3.96 4.68
CA ARG A 231 -18.40 -4.13 4.62
C ARG A 231 -18.84 -5.11 3.52
N ARG A 232 -18.27 -4.96 2.32
CA ARG A 232 -18.57 -5.84 1.19
C ARG A 232 -18.06 -7.28 1.43
N ILE A 233 -16.82 -7.43 1.89
CA ILE A 233 -16.18 -8.73 2.12
C ILE A 233 -16.94 -9.52 3.19
N VAL A 234 -17.27 -8.89 4.31
CA VAL A 234 -18.03 -9.55 5.37
C VAL A 234 -19.45 -9.89 4.91
N ALA A 235 -20.10 -9.02 4.13
CA ALA A 235 -21.41 -9.32 3.55
C ALA A 235 -21.38 -10.58 2.67
N ASN A 236 -20.35 -10.69 1.81
CA ASN A 236 -20.16 -11.85 0.95
C ASN A 236 -19.85 -13.12 1.77
N ALA A 237 -18.94 -13.04 2.72
CA ALA A 237 -18.51 -14.17 3.55
C ALA A 237 -19.66 -14.72 4.43
N LEU A 238 -20.53 -13.85 4.96
CA LEU A 238 -21.64 -14.22 5.81
C LEU A 238 -22.95 -14.48 5.03
N GLU A 239 -22.97 -14.24 3.71
CA GLU A 239 -24.15 -14.33 2.85
C GLU A 239 -25.32 -13.45 3.33
N ILE A 240 -25.02 -12.23 3.82
CA ILE A 240 -26.01 -11.27 4.30
C ILE A 240 -25.95 -9.96 3.51
N PRO A 241 -27.07 -9.20 3.43
CA PRO A 241 -27.07 -7.93 2.71
C PRO A 241 -26.10 -6.91 3.31
N LYS A 242 -25.43 -6.13 2.48
CA LYS A 242 -24.53 -5.02 2.90
C LYS A 242 -25.23 -4.02 3.82
N SER A 243 -26.55 -3.81 3.68
CA SER A 243 -27.37 -2.94 4.55
C SER A 243 -27.43 -3.42 6.01
N LYS A 244 -27.10 -4.69 6.27
CA LYS A 244 -27.00 -5.25 7.63
C LYS A 244 -25.64 -5.03 8.29
N ILE A 245 -24.69 -4.37 7.60
CA ILE A 245 -23.33 -4.18 8.10
C ILE A 245 -22.96 -2.70 8.11
N ARG A 246 -22.40 -2.26 9.22
CA ARG A 246 -21.74 -0.97 9.43
C ARG A 246 -20.29 -1.22 9.82
N VAL A 247 -19.35 -0.46 9.26
CA VAL A 247 -17.93 -0.52 9.61
C VAL A 247 -17.47 0.84 10.09
N ILE A 248 -16.81 0.84 11.25
CA ILE A 248 -16.21 2.03 11.87
C ILE A 248 -14.72 1.83 11.97
N LYS A 249 -13.97 2.82 11.55
CA LYS A 249 -12.50 2.84 11.59
C LYS A 249 -12.03 3.80 12.71
N PRO A 250 -11.46 3.28 13.81
CA PRO A 250 -10.74 4.10 14.78
C PRO A 250 -9.33 4.48 14.27
N ARG A 251 -8.47 5.04 15.10
CA ARG A 251 -7.06 5.28 14.75
C ARG A 251 -6.35 3.96 14.40
N ILE A 252 -5.45 4.02 13.41
CA ILE A 252 -4.69 2.87 12.90
C ILE A 252 -3.22 3.06 13.26
N GLY A 253 -2.62 2.05 13.89
CA GLY A 253 -1.21 2.02 14.29
C GLY A 253 -0.27 1.46 13.21
N GLY A 254 -0.37 1.99 11.99
CA GLY A 254 0.36 1.54 10.80
C GLY A 254 -0.40 0.48 10.01
N GLY A 255 -0.24 0.52 8.70
CA GLY A 255 -0.87 -0.42 7.78
C GLY A 255 0.09 -0.87 6.68
N PHE A 256 0.67 0.06 5.96
CA PHE A 256 1.62 -0.17 4.86
C PHE A 256 1.09 -1.11 3.76
N GLY A 257 -0.23 -1.18 3.60
CA GLY A 257 -0.93 -2.10 2.70
C GLY A 257 -1.48 -3.36 3.38
N SER A 258 -0.92 -3.82 4.51
CA SER A 258 -1.40 -5.05 5.16
C SER A 258 -2.87 -4.97 5.59
N LYS A 259 -3.33 -3.79 6.00
CA LYS A 259 -4.71 -3.54 6.46
C LYS A 259 -5.65 -3.09 5.31
N GLN A 260 -5.19 -3.16 4.07
CA GLN A 260 -6.02 -3.15 2.87
C GLN A 260 -6.71 -4.50 2.65
N THR A 261 -6.22 -5.55 3.27
CA THR A 261 -6.78 -6.90 3.26
C THR A 261 -7.62 -7.12 4.52
N ALA A 262 -8.83 -7.67 4.38
CA ALA A 262 -9.69 -8.02 5.51
C ALA A 262 -9.25 -9.35 6.15
N VAL A 263 -8.05 -9.35 6.76
CA VAL A 263 -7.34 -10.55 7.22
C VAL A 263 -8.11 -11.33 8.28
N MET A 264 -8.88 -10.66 9.13
CA MET A 264 -9.51 -11.30 10.29
C MET A 264 -10.91 -10.81 10.62
N GLU A 265 -11.37 -9.74 10.02
CA GLU A 265 -12.65 -9.07 10.35
C GLU A 265 -13.85 -10.02 10.24
N VAL A 266 -13.78 -10.97 9.32
CA VAL A 266 -14.83 -11.97 9.08
C VAL A 266 -15.06 -12.84 10.32
N TYR A 267 -14.02 -13.19 11.08
CA TYR A 267 -14.12 -14.11 12.22
C TYR A 267 -14.92 -13.54 13.41
N PRO A 268 -14.55 -12.39 14.00
CA PRO A 268 -15.35 -11.81 15.07
C PRO A 268 -16.74 -11.39 14.58
N ALA A 269 -16.86 -10.97 13.31
CA ALA A 269 -18.14 -10.65 12.69
C ALA A 269 -19.07 -11.85 12.63
N TYR A 270 -18.58 -13.03 12.21
CA TYR A 270 -19.33 -14.27 12.17
C TYR A 270 -19.78 -14.71 13.56
N ILE A 271 -18.89 -14.68 14.56
CA ILE A 271 -19.20 -15.04 15.94
C ILE A 271 -20.26 -14.11 16.55
N ALA A 272 -20.15 -12.79 16.32
CA ALA A 272 -21.14 -11.82 16.78
C ALA A 272 -22.50 -12.02 16.08
N TRP A 273 -22.47 -12.35 14.78
CA TRP A 273 -23.70 -12.65 14.03
C TRP A 273 -24.41 -13.91 14.54
N LEU A 274 -23.63 -14.97 14.78
CA LEU A 274 -24.11 -16.27 15.26
C LEU A 274 -24.67 -16.21 16.70
N THR A 275 -23.91 -15.59 17.61
CA THR A 275 -24.22 -15.62 19.04
C THR A 275 -25.10 -14.48 19.53
N GLY A 276 -25.19 -13.40 18.75
CA GLY A 276 -25.82 -12.14 19.18
C GLY A 276 -25.04 -11.37 20.24
N LYS A 277 -23.86 -11.83 20.65
CA LYS A 277 -22.99 -11.18 21.65
C LYS A 277 -21.84 -10.45 20.97
N PRO A 278 -21.33 -9.35 21.54
CA PRO A 278 -20.12 -8.72 21.04
C PRO A 278 -18.97 -9.73 21.03
N ALA A 279 -18.17 -9.73 19.97
CA ALA A 279 -17.05 -10.62 19.79
C ALA A 279 -15.81 -9.85 19.32
N TYR A 280 -14.66 -10.22 19.85
CA TYR A 280 -13.39 -9.52 19.67
C TYR A 280 -12.28 -10.50 19.32
N MET A 281 -11.46 -10.14 18.35
CA MET A 281 -10.27 -10.90 17.98
C MET A 281 -9.08 -9.95 17.81
N ILE A 282 -7.94 -10.36 18.32
CA ILE A 282 -6.64 -9.70 18.15
C ILE A 282 -5.60 -10.76 17.78
N TYR A 283 -4.81 -10.48 16.75
CA TYR A 283 -3.66 -11.30 16.42
C TYR A 283 -2.48 -10.93 17.30
N SER A 284 -1.80 -11.94 17.83
CA SER A 284 -0.48 -11.79 18.40
C SER A 284 0.52 -11.30 17.33
N ARG A 285 1.74 -10.91 17.74
CA ARG A 285 2.79 -10.60 16.78
C ARG A 285 3.14 -11.80 15.90
N GLU A 286 3.21 -12.99 16.50
CA GLU A 286 3.43 -14.23 15.77
C GLU A 286 2.34 -14.46 14.71
N GLU A 287 1.06 -14.37 15.07
CA GLU A 287 -0.02 -14.50 14.12
C GLU A 287 0.03 -13.43 13.02
N SER A 288 0.30 -12.17 13.38
CA SER A 288 0.46 -11.09 12.40
C SER A 288 1.58 -11.33 11.38
N MET A 289 2.59 -12.12 11.75
CA MET A 289 3.71 -12.48 10.87
C MET A 289 3.51 -13.79 10.12
N THR A 290 2.65 -14.69 10.61
CA THR A 290 2.51 -16.03 10.05
C THR A 290 1.21 -16.28 9.30
N VAL A 291 0.19 -15.42 9.49
CA VAL A 291 -1.14 -15.62 8.89
C VAL A 291 -1.74 -14.33 8.30
N SER A 292 -0.91 -13.29 8.08
CA SER A 292 -1.26 -12.10 7.32
C SER A 292 -0.91 -12.26 5.84
N THR A 293 -0.71 -11.17 5.13
CA THR A 293 -0.41 -11.15 3.69
C THR A 293 0.87 -10.34 3.40
N PRO A 294 2.06 -10.95 3.51
CA PRO A 294 3.34 -10.30 3.23
C PRO A 294 3.51 -9.91 1.76
N ARG A 295 4.63 -9.23 1.44
CA ARG A 295 5.04 -8.95 0.06
C ARG A 295 5.26 -10.24 -0.73
N HIS A 296 4.92 -10.24 -2.01
CA HIS A 296 5.16 -11.36 -2.92
C HIS A 296 6.65 -11.65 -3.09
N GLU A 297 7.02 -12.92 -3.11
CA GLU A 297 8.28 -13.40 -3.66
C GLU A 297 8.19 -13.42 -5.19
N SER A 298 9.29 -13.06 -5.87
CA SER A 298 9.31 -13.01 -7.33
C SER A 298 10.65 -13.36 -7.94
N GLN A 299 10.60 -13.86 -9.19
CA GLN A 299 11.71 -13.99 -10.10
C GLN A 299 11.43 -13.15 -11.33
N ILE A 300 12.28 -12.17 -11.63
CA ILE A 300 12.07 -11.21 -12.72
C ILE A 300 13.26 -11.24 -13.66
N ARG A 301 13.04 -11.66 -14.90
CA ARG A 301 14.01 -11.59 -15.99
C ARG A 301 13.85 -10.25 -16.71
N VAL A 302 14.97 -9.56 -16.91
CA VAL A 302 15.04 -8.31 -17.65
C VAL A 302 16.02 -8.46 -18.79
N VAL A 303 15.56 -8.16 -20.01
CA VAL A 303 16.43 -8.06 -21.21
C VAL A 303 16.40 -6.63 -21.69
N LEU A 304 17.57 -5.99 -21.78
CA LEU A 304 17.71 -4.63 -22.30
C LEU A 304 18.58 -4.63 -23.53
N GLY A 305 18.08 -4.03 -24.62
CA GLY A 305 18.84 -3.77 -25.83
C GLY A 305 19.16 -2.28 -25.97
N ALA A 306 20.39 -1.94 -26.30
CA ALA A 306 20.83 -0.56 -26.47
C ALA A 306 21.77 -0.39 -27.67
N SER A 307 21.86 0.83 -28.20
CA SER A 307 22.91 1.26 -29.12
C SER A 307 24.19 1.63 -28.37
N LYS A 308 25.33 1.63 -29.05
CA LYS A 308 26.64 1.97 -28.46
C LYS A 308 26.72 3.33 -27.79
N ASP A 309 25.92 4.27 -28.26
CA ASP A 309 25.86 5.61 -27.71
C ASP A 309 24.92 5.71 -26.48
N GLY A 310 24.37 4.56 -26.01
CA GLY A 310 23.57 4.47 -24.78
C GLY A 310 22.08 4.79 -24.97
N HIS A 311 21.54 4.72 -26.18
CA HIS A 311 20.09 4.78 -26.34
C HIS A 311 19.48 3.40 -26.03
N ILE A 312 18.62 3.30 -25.03
CA ILE A 312 17.88 2.08 -24.70
C ILE A 312 16.78 1.92 -25.74
N ARG A 313 16.91 0.87 -26.57
CA ARG A 313 16.02 0.63 -27.69
C ARG A 313 14.88 -0.33 -27.37
N GLY A 314 15.17 -1.37 -26.59
CA GLY A 314 14.19 -2.40 -26.24
C GLY A 314 14.26 -2.82 -24.79
N ILE A 315 13.07 -3.05 -24.19
CA ILE A 315 12.91 -3.48 -22.80
C ILE A 315 11.98 -4.69 -22.78
N PHE A 316 12.48 -5.85 -22.36
CA PHE A 316 11.68 -7.03 -22.10
C PHE A 316 11.76 -7.39 -20.61
N VAL A 317 10.60 -7.48 -19.97
CA VAL A 317 10.46 -7.89 -18.57
C VAL A 317 9.53 -9.10 -18.53
N ASP A 318 10.02 -10.22 -18.01
CA ASP A 318 9.25 -11.45 -17.78
C ASP A 318 9.33 -11.85 -16.31
N SER A 319 8.18 -12.09 -15.67
CA SER A 319 8.15 -12.24 -14.21
C SER A 319 7.28 -13.40 -13.76
N LEU A 320 7.82 -14.17 -12.81
CA LEU A 320 7.15 -15.27 -12.12
C LEU A 320 6.94 -14.90 -10.64
N TRP A 321 5.71 -15.07 -10.14
CA TRP A 321 5.30 -14.59 -8.83
C TRP A 321 4.65 -15.68 -7.98
N ASN A 322 4.98 -15.70 -6.69
CA ASN A 322 4.38 -16.56 -5.70
C ASN A 322 3.20 -15.89 -5.01
N ALA A 323 1.98 -16.34 -5.30
CA ALA A 323 0.78 -15.88 -4.61
C ALA A 323 0.63 -16.50 -3.21
N GLY A 324 1.30 -17.62 -2.96
CA GLY A 324 1.04 -18.44 -1.79
C GLY A 324 -0.26 -19.22 -1.91
N ALA A 325 -0.91 -19.47 -0.78
CA ALA A 325 -2.07 -20.34 -0.67
C ALA A 325 -3.38 -19.76 -1.23
N TYR A 326 -3.43 -18.44 -1.47
CA TYR A 326 -4.62 -17.73 -1.96
C TYR A 326 -4.21 -16.58 -2.88
N GLY A 327 -5.06 -16.26 -3.86
CA GLY A 327 -4.75 -15.26 -4.89
C GLY A 327 -4.72 -13.82 -4.38
N GLU A 328 -5.56 -13.47 -3.43
CA GLU A 328 -5.60 -12.17 -2.75
C GLU A 328 -5.38 -10.99 -3.71
N HIS A 329 -4.41 -10.12 -3.42
CA HIS A 329 -4.03 -8.97 -4.24
C HIS A 329 -3.07 -9.31 -5.40
N THR A 330 -2.74 -10.60 -5.63
CA THR A 330 -1.68 -10.98 -6.59
C THR A 330 -1.94 -10.46 -8.00
N PRO A 331 -3.12 -10.64 -8.63
CA PRO A 331 -3.31 -10.22 -10.02
C PRO A 331 -3.05 -8.72 -10.24
N THR A 332 -3.44 -7.87 -9.30
CA THR A 332 -3.24 -6.43 -9.40
C THR A 332 -1.85 -5.97 -8.99
N THR A 333 -1.20 -6.68 -8.03
CA THR A 333 0.16 -6.35 -7.59
C THR A 333 1.16 -6.53 -8.70
N VAL A 334 1.09 -7.65 -9.39
CA VAL A 334 2.13 -8.06 -10.34
C VAL A 334 2.15 -7.22 -11.61
N THR A 335 0.99 -6.76 -12.08
CA THR A 335 0.89 -5.86 -13.25
C THR A 335 1.69 -4.57 -13.04
N LEU A 336 1.75 -4.07 -11.82
CA LEU A 336 2.45 -2.82 -11.54
C LEU A 336 3.98 -2.96 -11.54
N SER A 337 4.53 -4.18 -11.54
CA SER A 337 5.97 -4.37 -11.66
C SER A 337 6.53 -3.90 -13.02
N GLY A 338 5.80 -4.13 -14.10
CA GLY A 338 6.15 -3.63 -15.43
C GLY A 338 5.65 -2.20 -15.66
N HIS A 339 4.36 -1.95 -15.41
CA HIS A 339 3.74 -0.65 -15.69
C HIS A 339 4.23 0.51 -14.81
N LYS A 340 5.03 0.24 -13.76
CA LYS A 340 5.66 1.28 -12.93
C LYS A 340 7.19 1.30 -13.06
N SER A 341 7.79 0.42 -13.85
CA SER A 341 9.24 0.40 -14.08
C SER A 341 9.61 0.75 -15.52
N ILE A 342 9.02 0.09 -16.50
CA ILE A 342 9.31 0.31 -17.93
C ILE A 342 9.12 1.78 -18.36
N PRO A 343 8.03 2.49 -17.93
CA PRO A 343 7.79 3.87 -18.36
C PRO A 343 8.86 4.88 -17.95
N LEU A 344 9.70 4.56 -16.96
CA LEU A 344 10.87 5.41 -16.64
C LEU A 344 11.76 5.64 -17.86
N TYR A 345 11.93 4.61 -18.71
CA TYR A 345 12.76 4.63 -19.89
C TYR A 345 11.91 4.74 -21.17
N ASN A 346 11.09 5.78 -21.22
CA ASN A 346 10.09 6.03 -22.26
C ASN A 346 10.67 6.31 -23.64
N ALA A 347 11.99 6.45 -23.75
CA ALA A 347 12.70 6.57 -25.02
C ALA A 347 12.81 5.26 -25.78
N ALA A 348 12.49 4.10 -25.18
CA ALA A 348 12.58 2.78 -25.80
C ALA A 348 11.62 2.66 -27.00
N GLU A 349 12.11 2.07 -28.10
CA GLU A 349 11.37 1.85 -29.35
C GLU A 349 10.31 0.74 -29.22
N ALA A 350 10.59 -0.26 -28.36
CA ALA A 350 9.71 -1.38 -28.11
C ALA A 350 9.83 -1.89 -26.68
N PHE A 351 8.74 -2.44 -26.15
CA PHE A 351 8.77 -3.19 -24.92
C PHE A 351 7.85 -4.42 -24.99
N ARG A 352 8.17 -5.43 -24.15
CA ARG A 352 7.27 -6.53 -23.79
C ARG A 352 7.31 -6.73 -22.29
N PHE A 353 6.14 -6.81 -21.68
CA PHE A 353 5.98 -7.14 -20.27
C PHE A 353 5.07 -8.35 -20.12
N SER A 354 5.60 -9.45 -19.58
CA SER A 354 4.83 -10.64 -19.26
C SER A 354 4.92 -10.99 -17.79
N TYR A 355 3.85 -11.57 -17.26
CA TYR A 355 3.82 -12.07 -15.90
C TYR A 355 3.02 -13.36 -15.78
N THR A 356 3.47 -14.23 -14.86
CA THR A 356 2.81 -15.45 -14.45
C THR A 356 2.77 -15.52 -12.93
N CYS A 357 1.58 -15.79 -12.36
CA CYS A 357 1.37 -15.87 -10.92
C CYS A 357 0.89 -17.26 -10.57
N VAL A 358 1.51 -17.89 -9.55
CA VAL A 358 1.23 -19.27 -9.21
C VAL A 358 0.83 -19.44 -7.74
N TYR A 359 -0.05 -20.42 -7.48
CA TYR A 359 -0.35 -20.90 -6.14
C TYR A 359 0.74 -21.79 -5.58
N THR A 360 0.95 -21.73 -4.27
CA THR A 360 1.80 -22.64 -3.50
C THR A 360 1.21 -22.90 -2.12
N ASN A 361 1.74 -23.88 -1.38
CA ASN A 361 1.34 -24.15 0.01
C ASN A 361 2.14 -23.30 1.01
N THR A 362 2.35 -22.02 0.69
CA THR A 362 2.98 -21.02 1.58
C THR A 362 1.97 -19.96 2.02
N ILE A 363 2.36 -19.08 2.95
CA ILE A 363 1.51 -17.96 3.36
C ILE A 363 1.10 -17.13 2.13
N ALA A 364 -0.19 -16.75 2.04
CA ALA A 364 -0.70 -15.94 0.94
C ALA A 364 -0.04 -14.56 0.94
N ALA A 365 0.40 -14.10 -0.23
CA ALA A 365 0.97 -12.79 -0.40
C ALA A 365 -0.12 -11.73 -0.67
N GLY A 366 0.17 -10.47 -0.36
CA GLY A 366 -0.81 -9.40 -0.52
C GLY A 366 -0.20 -8.02 -0.67
N ALA A 367 -0.98 -7.01 -0.30
CA ALA A 367 -0.61 -5.62 -0.47
C ALA A 367 0.51 -5.20 0.50
N TYR A 368 1.55 -4.61 -0.05
CA TYR A 368 2.60 -3.93 0.69
C TYR A 368 3.02 -2.68 -0.09
N ARG A 369 3.31 -1.59 0.63
CA ARG A 369 3.79 -0.30 0.09
C ARG A 369 4.71 -0.49 -1.11
N GLY A 370 4.45 0.20 -2.22
CA GLY A 370 5.13 0.03 -3.51
C GLY A 370 4.50 -1.01 -4.45
N TYR A 371 3.64 -1.90 -3.96
CA TYR A 371 2.67 -2.79 -4.65
C TYR A 371 3.13 -3.30 -6.02
N GLY A 372 4.17 -4.13 -6.06
CA GLY A 372 4.78 -4.69 -7.27
C GLY A 372 5.86 -3.82 -7.91
N ALA A 373 5.70 -2.51 -7.92
CA ALA A 373 6.69 -1.59 -8.47
C ALA A 373 8.07 -1.75 -7.81
N THR A 374 8.12 -1.94 -6.50
CA THR A 374 9.37 -2.13 -5.75
C THR A 374 10.22 -3.29 -6.29
N GLN A 375 9.60 -4.43 -6.61
CA GLN A 375 10.30 -5.58 -7.20
C GLN A 375 10.69 -5.32 -8.65
N GLY A 376 9.77 -4.74 -9.44
CA GLY A 376 10.02 -4.38 -10.84
C GLY A 376 11.16 -3.37 -10.99
N LEU A 377 11.16 -2.33 -10.15
CA LEU A 377 12.20 -1.30 -10.14
C LEU A 377 13.54 -1.82 -9.62
N PHE A 378 13.54 -2.72 -8.60
CA PHE A 378 14.77 -3.40 -8.22
C PHE A 378 15.41 -4.12 -9.42
N ALA A 379 14.61 -4.87 -10.17
CA ALA A 379 15.11 -5.62 -11.33
C ALA A 379 15.54 -4.69 -12.47
N LEU A 380 14.67 -3.78 -12.92
CA LEU A 380 14.95 -2.94 -14.08
C LEU A 380 16.07 -1.92 -13.79
N GLU A 381 16.05 -1.23 -12.67
CA GLU A 381 17.06 -0.23 -12.31
C GLU A 381 18.45 -0.84 -12.08
N THR A 382 18.50 -2.06 -11.50
CA THR A 382 19.77 -2.80 -11.41
C THR A 382 20.24 -3.22 -12.80
N ALA A 383 19.35 -3.69 -13.68
CA ALA A 383 19.68 -4.01 -15.07
C ALA A 383 20.20 -2.79 -15.84
N VAL A 384 19.61 -1.60 -15.64
CA VAL A 384 20.10 -0.36 -16.26
C VAL A 384 21.51 0.01 -15.78
N ASN A 385 21.81 -0.20 -14.50
CA ASN A 385 23.17 -0.01 -13.99
C ASN A 385 24.16 -1.04 -14.58
N GLU A 386 23.73 -2.30 -14.77
CA GLU A 386 24.53 -3.33 -15.46
C GLU A 386 24.74 -3.00 -16.94
N LEU A 387 23.74 -2.44 -17.61
CA LEU A 387 23.85 -1.96 -18.99
C LEU A 387 24.83 -0.79 -19.09
N ALA A 388 24.78 0.18 -18.17
CA ALA A 388 25.74 1.27 -18.11
C ALA A 388 27.19 0.77 -17.98
N ALA A 389 27.40 -0.21 -17.11
CA ALA A 389 28.72 -0.87 -16.96
C ALA A 389 29.14 -1.60 -18.22
N ALA A 390 28.23 -2.29 -18.92
CA ALA A 390 28.54 -3.00 -20.19
C ALA A 390 28.86 -2.04 -21.35
N LEU A 391 28.23 -0.85 -21.34
CA LEU A 391 28.48 0.23 -22.30
C LEU A 391 29.73 1.08 -21.95
N HIS A 392 30.32 0.87 -20.77
CA HIS A 392 31.35 1.76 -20.18
C HIS A 392 30.89 3.22 -20.16
N MET A 393 29.64 3.45 -19.80
CA MET A 393 29.00 4.75 -19.74
C MET A 393 28.62 5.10 -18.29
N SER A 394 28.63 6.40 -17.99
CA SER A 394 28.07 6.91 -16.73
C SER A 394 26.62 6.46 -16.57
N PRO A 395 26.23 5.86 -15.43
CA PRO A 395 24.84 5.50 -15.15
C PRO A 395 23.92 6.71 -15.05
N VAL A 396 24.47 7.89 -14.72
CA VAL A 396 23.77 9.18 -14.74
C VAL A 396 23.52 9.62 -16.18
N ALA A 397 24.55 9.62 -17.01
CA ALA A 397 24.43 10.01 -18.41
C ALA A 397 23.48 9.08 -19.19
N LEU A 398 23.53 7.76 -18.94
CA LEU A 398 22.59 6.79 -19.52
C LEU A 398 21.15 7.12 -19.16
N ARG A 399 20.86 7.44 -17.87
CA ARG A 399 19.52 7.83 -17.42
C ARG A 399 19.07 9.15 -18.03
N LEU A 400 19.88 10.21 -17.97
CA LEU A 400 19.54 11.52 -18.53
C LEU A 400 19.20 11.45 -20.03
N LYS A 401 19.76 10.47 -20.75
CA LYS A 401 19.47 10.24 -22.17
C LYS A 401 18.11 9.54 -22.39
N ASN A 402 17.68 8.67 -21.50
CA ASN A 402 16.58 7.73 -21.75
C ASN A 402 15.34 7.94 -20.86
N LEU A 403 15.45 8.72 -19.76
CA LEU A 403 14.34 8.94 -18.85
C LEU A 403 13.18 9.67 -19.52
N VAL A 404 11.98 9.34 -19.07
CA VAL A 404 10.73 10.03 -19.41
C VAL A 404 10.85 11.54 -19.14
N ARG A 405 10.23 12.34 -20.00
CA ARG A 405 10.19 13.81 -19.93
C ARG A 405 8.76 14.33 -19.86
N GLN A 406 8.60 15.50 -19.28
CA GLN A 406 7.32 16.19 -19.28
C GLN A 406 6.76 16.33 -20.70
N GLY A 407 5.48 16.08 -20.86
CA GLY A 407 4.75 16.14 -22.11
C GLY A 407 4.79 14.85 -22.96
N GLN A 408 5.59 13.86 -22.58
CA GLN A 408 5.61 12.59 -23.30
C GLN A 408 4.42 11.72 -22.94
N VAL A 409 3.87 11.00 -23.93
CA VAL A 409 2.94 9.89 -23.73
C VAL A 409 3.76 8.65 -23.36
N MET A 410 3.27 7.88 -22.40
CA MET A 410 3.92 6.68 -21.88
C MET A 410 3.12 5.43 -22.28
N PRO A 411 3.45 4.74 -23.39
CA PRO A 411 2.72 3.54 -23.83
C PRO A 411 2.69 2.43 -22.76
N ALA A 412 3.80 2.21 -22.05
CA ALA A 412 3.88 1.22 -20.98
C ALA A 412 3.14 1.65 -19.70
N TYR A 413 2.63 2.87 -19.61
CA TYR A 413 1.84 3.39 -18.51
C TYR A 413 0.44 3.81 -19.00
N PHE A 414 -0.30 2.86 -19.56
CA PHE A 414 -1.68 3.01 -20.01
C PHE A 414 -1.91 4.18 -21.01
N ASN A 415 -0.88 4.58 -21.77
CA ASN A 415 -0.87 5.74 -22.66
C ASN A 415 -1.14 7.08 -21.94
N GLU A 416 -0.88 7.18 -20.65
CA GLU A 416 -0.97 8.44 -19.92
C GLU A 416 0.14 9.41 -20.34
N THR A 417 -0.16 10.71 -20.27
CA THR A 417 0.82 11.77 -20.54
C THR A 417 1.47 12.23 -19.24
N ALA A 418 2.79 12.31 -19.21
CA ALA A 418 3.54 12.91 -18.11
C ALA A 418 3.36 14.43 -18.09
N LEU A 419 2.25 14.92 -17.54
CA LEU A 419 1.92 16.36 -17.51
C LEU A 419 2.86 17.15 -16.60
N SER A 420 3.38 16.53 -15.56
CA SER A 420 4.43 17.08 -14.69
C SER A 420 5.51 16.04 -14.47
N CYS A 421 6.77 16.38 -14.79
CA CYS A 421 7.92 15.49 -14.60
C CYS A 421 9.20 16.32 -14.47
N THR A 422 9.86 16.23 -13.32
CA THR A 422 11.15 16.84 -13.05
C THR A 422 12.20 15.81 -12.66
N LEU A 423 12.06 14.56 -13.14
CA LEU A 423 12.93 13.44 -12.76
C LEU A 423 14.40 13.67 -13.14
N ASP A 424 14.67 14.35 -14.25
CA ASP A 424 16.01 14.77 -14.63
C ASP A 424 16.65 15.70 -13.61
N LYS A 425 15.92 16.70 -13.13
CA LYS A 425 16.39 17.61 -12.07
C LYS A 425 16.56 16.88 -10.74
N CYS A 426 15.64 15.95 -10.40
CA CYS A 426 15.81 15.09 -9.24
C CYS A 426 17.13 14.31 -9.32
N LEU A 427 17.46 13.74 -10.50
CA LEU A 427 18.70 13.01 -10.70
C LEU A 427 19.94 13.92 -10.61
N GLU A 428 19.92 15.07 -11.25
CA GLU A 428 21.01 16.06 -11.15
C GLU A 428 21.21 16.53 -9.71
N ARG A 429 20.13 16.76 -8.97
CA ARG A 429 20.20 17.22 -7.59
C ARG A 429 20.73 16.13 -6.64
N VAL A 430 20.29 14.88 -6.79
CA VAL A 430 20.79 13.77 -5.95
C VAL A 430 22.27 13.46 -6.21
N VAL A 431 22.73 13.66 -7.44
CA VAL A 431 24.15 13.58 -7.81
C VAL A 431 24.98 14.62 -7.01
N GLN A 432 24.48 15.85 -6.92
CA GLN A 432 25.14 16.91 -6.13
C GLN A 432 25.12 16.61 -4.63
N MET A 433 23.99 16.15 -4.09
CA MET A 433 23.82 15.83 -2.67
C MET A 433 24.74 14.69 -2.20
N SER A 434 24.83 13.64 -3.02
CA SER A 434 25.63 12.44 -2.70
C SER A 434 27.11 12.59 -2.93
N GLY A 435 27.54 13.62 -3.69
CA GLY A 435 28.93 13.76 -4.12
C GLY A 435 29.35 12.70 -5.15
N TRP A 436 28.40 12.19 -5.95
CA TRP A 436 28.69 11.24 -7.03
C TRP A 436 29.66 11.84 -8.05
N HIS A 437 30.68 11.06 -8.43
CA HIS A 437 31.59 11.37 -9.54
C HIS A 437 31.78 10.12 -10.39
N ASP A 438 31.59 10.24 -11.70
CA ASP A 438 31.70 9.11 -12.66
C ASP A 438 33.06 8.42 -12.62
N ASP A 439 34.15 9.20 -12.43
CA ASP A 439 35.54 8.70 -12.43
C ASP A 439 35.95 8.04 -11.10
N CYS A 440 35.23 8.29 -10.02
CA CYS A 440 35.59 7.78 -8.70
C CYS A 440 34.35 7.45 -7.84
N PRO A 441 33.57 6.39 -8.21
CA PRO A 441 32.40 6.01 -7.43
C PRO A 441 32.76 5.29 -6.11
N ARG A 442 34.06 5.06 -5.82
CA ARG A 442 34.55 4.31 -4.66
C ARG A 442 35.79 4.93 -4.04
N GLN A 443 35.94 4.73 -2.73
CA GLN A 443 37.09 5.16 -1.92
C GLN A 443 37.47 4.05 -0.93
N VAL A 444 38.78 3.79 -0.79
CA VAL A 444 39.29 2.93 0.29
C VAL A 444 39.50 3.81 1.53
N LEU A 445 38.85 3.44 2.61
CA LEU A 445 38.92 4.16 3.89
C LEU A 445 40.16 3.74 4.71
N PRO A 446 40.61 4.55 5.69
CA PRO A 446 41.78 4.22 6.53
C PRO A 446 41.66 2.91 7.31
N ASN A 447 40.43 2.45 7.61
CA ASN A 447 40.16 1.15 8.27
C ASN A 447 40.11 -0.04 7.30
N GLY A 448 40.38 0.18 6.02
CA GLY A 448 40.36 -0.86 4.98
C GLY A 448 38.98 -1.10 4.35
N HIS A 449 37.93 -0.52 4.89
CA HIS A 449 36.60 -0.61 4.26
C HIS A 449 36.55 0.12 2.92
N ILE A 450 35.66 -0.28 2.04
CA ILE A 450 35.46 0.35 0.74
C ILE A 450 34.13 1.10 0.77
N ARG A 451 34.20 2.43 0.72
CA ARG A 451 33.02 3.29 0.55
C ARG A 451 32.71 3.44 -0.91
N ALA A 452 31.42 3.30 -1.27
CA ALA A 452 30.99 3.52 -2.63
C ALA A 452 29.56 4.07 -2.67
N ILE A 453 29.23 4.75 -3.78
CA ILE A 453 27.92 5.33 -4.04
C ILE A 453 27.25 4.54 -5.15
N GLY A 454 25.93 4.42 -5.11
CA GLY A 454 25.10 3.85 -6.17
C GLY A 454 23.84 4.67 -6.36
N ILE A 455 23.34 4.73 -7.59
CA ILE A 455 22.24 5.60 -8.00
C ILE A 455 21.10 4.76 -8.58
N ALA A 456 19.85 5.20 -8.34
CA ALA A 456 18.65 4.67 -8.96
C ALA A 456 17.57 5.75 -9.12
N ALA A 457 16.64 5.52 -10.03
CA ALA A 457 15.42 6.31 -10.22
C ALA A 457 14.18 5.48 -9.88
N ALA A 458 13.05 6.15 -9.65
CA ALA A 458 11.78 5.48 -9.40
C ALA A 458 10.60 6.32 -9.89
N MET A 459 9.49 5.64 -10.17
CA MET A 459 8.18 6.24 -10.36
C MET A 459 7.10 5.37 -9.71
N GLN A 460 5.94 6.01 -9.44
CA GLN A 460 4.75 5.32 -8.93
C GLN A 460 3.51 5.99 -9.52
N GLY A 461 2.30 5.67 -9.07
CA GLY A 461 1.06 6.35 -9.44
C GLY A 461 0.46 7.14 -8.28
N SER A 462 -0.54 7.96 -8.59
CA SER A 462 -1.28 8.77 -7.61
C SER A 462 -2.75 8.32 -7.45
N SER A 463 -3.09 7.11 -7.89
CA SER A 463 -4.38 6.42 -7.80
C SER A 463 -4.41 5.27 -8.78
N ILE A 464 -5.55 4.60 -8.94
CA ILE A 464 -5.81 3.63 -10.01
C ILE A 464 -6.75 4.26 -11.03
N THR A 465 -6.26 4.48 -12.25
CA THR A 465 -6.99 5.11 -13.35
C THR A 465 -8.30 4.39 -13.63
N ASN A 466 -9.40 5.15 -13.75
CA ASN A 466 -10.77 4.69 -14.01
C ASN A 466 -11.36 3.70 -12.96
N VAL A 467 -10.73 3.57 -11.80
CA VAL A 467 -11.15 2.66 -10.73
C VAL A 467 -11.45 3.39 -9.44
N ASP A 468 -10.53 4.24 -9.00
CA ASP A 468 -10.63 4.89 -7.70
C ASP A 468 -11.64 6.03 -7.71
N VAL A 469 -12.43 6.11 -6.64
CA VAL A 469 -13.44 7.14 -6.40
C VAL A 469 -13.28 7.64 -4.96
N ALA A 470 -13.36 8.94 -4.77
CA ALA A 470 -13.48 9.57 -3.46
C ALA A 470 -14.64 10.56 -3.44
N SER A 471 -15.38 10.58 -2.35
CA SER A 471 -16.42 11.57 -2.10
C SER A 471 -16.16 12.28 -0.78
N VAL A 472 -16.52 13.56 -0.72
CA VAL A 472 -16.31 14.43 0.45
C VAL A 472 -17.58 15.22 0.72
N THR A 473 -17.92 15.37 2.00
CA THR A 473 -18.97 16.29 2.43
C THR A 473 -18.37 17.38 3.32
N ILE A 474 -18.67 18.65 3.03
CA ILE A 474 -18.29 19.78 3.88
C ILE A 474 -19.54 20.57 4.26
N LYS A 475 -19.65 20.89 5.55
CA LYS A 475 -20.78 21.63 6.12
C LYS A 475 -20.29 22.85 6.91
N VAL A 476 -20.97 23.98 6.76
CA VAL A 476 -20.83 25.15 7.63
C VAL A 476 -21.66 24.92 8.90
N ASN A 477 -21.06 25.14 10.07
CA ASN A 477 -21.73 25.04 11.37
C ASN A 477 -22.04 26.43 11.97
N ASP A 478 -22.75 26.42 13.08
CA ASP A 478 -23.32 27.61 13.75
C ASP A 478 -22.30 28.67 14.18
N ASP A 479 -21.10 28.27 14.58
CA ASP A 479 -20.04 29.23 14.96
C ASP A 479 -19.12 29.63 13.78
N GLY A 480 -19.46 29.19 12.54
CA GLY A 480 -18.69 29.49 11.33
C GLY A 480 -17.50 28.56 11.11
N PHE A 481 -17.38 27.47 11.87
CA PHE A 481 -16.42 26.40 11.59
C PHE A 481 -16.99 25.40 10.56
N TYR A 482 -16.13 24.57 10.00
CA TYR A 482 -16.50 23.61 8.99
C TYR A 482 -16.32 22.17 9.48
N SER A 483 -17.31 21.32 9.21
CA SER A 483 -17.16 19.85 9.34
C SER A 483 -16.76 19.27 8.01
N LEU A 484 -15.61 18.60 7.96
CA LEU A 484 -15.10 17.87 6.82
C LEU A 484 -15.29 16.36 7.05
N ASN A 485 -16.24 15.74 6.35
CA ASN A 485 -16.54 14.33 6.43
C ASN A 485 -15.94 13.59 5.24
N ILE A 486 -15.04 12.64 5.50
CA ILE A 486 -14.26 11.91 4.51
C ILE A 486 -14.42 10.40 4.67
N GLY A 487 -14.28 9.67 3.55
CA GLY A 487 -14.19 8.22 3.53
C GLY A 487 -12.76 7.68 3.53
N ALA A 488 -11.76 8.55 3.34
CA ALA A 488 -10.34 8.20 3.40
C ALA A 488 -9.90 7.89 4.83
N THR A 489 -8.93 6.96 4.99
CA THR A 489 -8.49 6.49 6.30
C THR A 489 -7.08 6.94 6.64
N ASP A 490 -6.88 7.61 7.77
CA ASP A 490 -5.55 7.91 8.29
C ASP A 490 -4.95 6.69 9.00
N MET A 491 -3.90 6.11 8.40
CA MET A 491 -3.15 4.98 8.98
C MET A 491 -1.81 5.41 9.60
N GLY A 492 -1.67 6.70 9.91
CA GLY A 492 -0.44 7.33 10.37
C GLY A 492 0.20 8.27 9.34
N THR A 493 -0.38 8.36 8.15
CA THR A 493 0.11 9.22 7.05
C THR A 493 -0.14 10.70 7.29
N GLY A 494 -1.12 11.06 8.14
CA GLY A 494 -1.55 12.44 8.37
C GLY A 494 -2.58 12.93 7.36
N CYS A 495 -3.31 12.03 6.68
CA CYS A 495 -4.29 12.43 5.66
C CYS A 495 -5.41 13.31 6.24
N ASP A 496 -5.88 13.07 7.47
CA ASP A 496 -6.85 13.93 8.16
C ASP A 496 -6.37 15.40 8.24
N THR A 497 -5.05 15.60 8.39
CA THR A 497 -4.43 16.91 8.47
C THR A 497 -4.26 17.56 7.10
N ILE A 498 -3.72 16.82 6.12
CA ILE A 498 -3.50 17.40 4.78
C ILE A 498 -4.80 17.72 4.04
N LEU A 499 -5.85 16.90 4.21
CA LEU A 499 -7.17 17.19 3.64
C LEU A 499 -7.81 18.42 4.29
N ALA A 500 -7.60 18.60 5.61
CA ALA A 500 -8.00 19.82 6.30
C ALA A 500 -7.19 21.06 5.82
N GLN A 501 -5.88 20.91 5.50
CA GLN A 501 -5.08 22.01 4.92
C GLN A 501 -5.60 22.40 3.52
N ILE A 502 -5.93 21.41 2.68
CA ILE A 502 -6.53 21.65 1.35
C ILE A 502 -7.87 22.39 1.50
N ALA A 503 -8.73 21.95 2.42
CA ALA A 503 -10.01 22.63 2.68
C ALA A 503 -9.81 24.06 3.21
N ALA A 504 -8.87 24.24 4.14
CA ALA A 504 -8.57 25.55 4.73
C ALA A 504 -8.03 26.56 3.72
N GLU A 505 -7.17 26.11 2.77
CA GLU A 505 -6.69 26.95 1.65
C GLU A 505 -7.85 27.38 0.76
N CYS A 506 -8.74 26.45 0.37
CA CYS A 506 -9.93 26.75 -0.44
C CYS A 506 -10.89 27.71 0.26
N LEU A 507 -11.12 27.51 1.57
CA LEU A 507 -12.08 28.26 2.38
C LEU A 507 -11.47 29.51 3.03
N LEU A 508 -10.20 29.81 2.73
CA LEU A 508 -9.46 30.97 3.22
C LEU A 508 -9.50 31.12 4.74
N CYS A 509 -9.49 30.01 5.49
CA CYS A 509 -9.62 29.99 6.93
C CYS A 509 -8.42 29.26 7.59
N PRO A 510 -8.21 29.43 8.91
CA PRO A 510 -7.28 28.61 9.67
C PRO A 510 -7.64 27.12 9.63
N VAL A 511 -6.61 26.23 9.66
CA VAL A 511 -6.81 24.76 9.67
C VAL A 511 -7.64 24.31 10.88
N ASP A 512 -7.54 25.02 12.00
CA ASP A 512 -8.29 24.71 13.22
C ASP A 512 -9.80 24.91 13.08
N ASN A 513 -10.22 25.71 12.11
CA ASN A 513 -11.64 25.88 11.78
C ASN A 513 -12.22 24.68 11.01
N ILE A 514 -11.40 23.71 10.61
CA ILE A 514 -11.84 22.49 9.91
C ILE A 514 -11.85 21.32 10.90
N VAL A 515 -13.02 20.79 11.24
CA VAL A 515 -13.18 19.59 12.06
C VAL A 515 -13.32 18.39 11.14
N THR A 516 -12.35 17.46 11.16
CA THR A 516 -12.33 16.29 10.29
C THR A 516 -12.99 15.10 10.97
N TYR A 517 -13.90 14.44 10.27
CA TYR A 517 -14.57 13.20 10.69
C TYR A 517 -14.23 12.08 9.70
N GLY A 518 -13.99 10.90 10.21
CA GLY A 518 -13.77 9.69 9.39
C GLY A 518 -13.43 8.49 10.25
N VAL A 519 -13.71 7.29 9.85
CA VAL A 519 -14.61 6.79 8.79
C VAL A 519 -15.67 5.93 9.44
N ASP A 520 -16.90 6.11 9.03
CA ASP A 520 -18.06 5.31 9.42
C ASP A 520 -18.89 5.09 8.15
N THR A 521 -19.07 3.85 7.71
CA THR A 521 -19.72 3.53 6.43
C THR A 521 -21.20 3.92 6.35
N ASP A 522 -21.82 4.32 7.46
CA ASP A 522 -23.20 4.81 7.47
C ASP A 522 -23.27 6.33 7.28
N THR A 523 -22.24 7.07 7.70
CA THR A 523 -22.27 8.55 7.71
C THR A 523 -21.19 9.17 6.82
N SER A 524 -20.06 8.49 6.60
CA SER A 524 -19.04 8.97 5.69
C SER A 524 -19.44 8.74 4.23
N PRO A 525 -19.17 9.71 3.33
CA PRO A 525 -19.33 9.48 1.91
C PRO A 525 -18.37 8.39 1.42
N TYR A 526 -18.69 7.75 0.29
CA TYR A 526 -17.91 6.65 -0.24
C TYR A 526 -16.50 7.11 -0.65
N ASP A 527 -15.52 6.30 -0.28
CA ASP A 527 -14.13 6.40 -0.73
C ASP A 527 -13.62 4.97 -0.97
N SER A 528 -12.85 4.77 -2.03
CA SER A 528 -12.29 3.45 -2.37
C SER A 528 -11.38 2.91 -1.27
N GLY A 529 -10.77 3.80 -0.47
CA GLY A 529 -9.88 3.46 0.63
C GLY A 529 -8.50 4.09 0.48
N SER A 530 -7.73 4.08 1.56
CA SER A 530 -6.37 4.65 1.56
C SER A 530 -5.35 3.61 1.08
N TYR A 531 -5.24 3.45 -0.22
CA TYR A 531 -4.29 2.60 -0.95
C TYR A 531 -3.89 3.26 -2.28
N ALA A 532 -3.01 2.63 -3.07
CA ALA A 532 -2.50 3.13 -4.36
C ALA A 532 -2.04 4.59 -4.32
N SER A 533 -1.64 5.06 -3.15
CA SER A 533 -1.25 6.46 -2.89
C SER A 533 -2.30 7.50 -3.32
N SER A 534 -3.59 7.15 -3.33
CA SER A 534 -4.67 7.95 -3.92
C SER A 534 -5.08 9.16 -3.09
N THR A 535 -4.94 9.11 -1.77
CA THR A 535 -5.63 10.05 -0.84
C THR A 535 -5.29 11.52 -1.12
N THR A 536 -4.01 11.91 -1.26
CA THR A 536 -3.65 13.31 -1.50
C THR A 536 -4.20 13.80 -2.83
N TYR A 537 -4.04 13.02 -3.88
CA TYR A 537 -4.45 13.38 -5.23
C TYR A 537 -5.98 13.32 -5.39
N LEU A 538 -6.57 12.16 -5.14
CA LEU A 538 -7.98 11.91 -5.45
C LEU A 538 -8.93 12.52 -4.42
N THR A 539 -8.76 12.20 -3.12
CA THR A 539 -9.61 12.76 -2.07
C THR A 539 -9.34 14.25 -1.90
N GLY A 540 -8.09 14.72 -2.12
CA GLY A 540 -7.75 16.14 -2.17
C GLY A 540 -8.51 16.90 -3.27
N ASN A 541 -8.62 16.34 -4.48
CA ASN A 541 -9.44 16.91 -5.56
C ASN A 541 -10.94 16.94 -5.20
N ALA A 542 -11.44 15.89 -4.55
CA ALA A 542 -12.82 15.88 -4.06
C ALA A 542 -13.05 16.99 -3.01
N VAL A 543 -12.07 17.25 -2.11
CA VAL A 543 -12.11 18.38 -1.17
C VAL A 543 -12.19 19.71 -1.90
N VAL A 544 -11.30 19.95 -2.88
CA VAL A 544 -11.30 21.19 -3.67
C VAL A 544 -12.66 21.42 -4.35
N LYS A 545 -13.18 20.40 -5.02
CA LYS A 545 -14.47 20.44 -5.71
C LYS A 545 -15.63 20.72 -4.74
N THR A 546 -15.62 20.05 -3.57
CA THR A 546 -16.64 20.25 -2.54
C THR A 546 -16.59 21.65 -1.95
N CYS A 547 -15.38 22.20 -1.70
CA CYS A 547 -15.23 23.59 -1.23
C CYS A 547 -15.78 24.59 -2.24
N GLN A 548 -15.51 24.40 -3.53
CA GLN A 548 -16.03 25.26 -4.58
C GLN A 548 -17.58 25.26 -4.60
N SER A 549 -18.18 24.07 -4.55
CA SER A 549 -19.64 23.92 -4.49
C SER A 549 -20.23 24.54 -3.21
N LEU A 550 -19.54 24.41 -2.07
CA LEU A 550 -19.98 25.02 -0.82
C LEU A 550 -19.90 26.55 -0.86
N ILE A 551 -18.81 27.13 -1.38
CA ILE A 551 -18.67 28.59 -1.55
C ILE A 551 -19.79 29.14 -2.44
N GLN A 552 -20.12 28.43 -3.51
CA GLN A 552 -21.23 28.77 -4.40
C GLN A 552 -22.55 28.84 -3.61
N ARG A 553 -22.88 27.80 -2.84
CA ARG A 553 -24.10 27.74 -1.99
C ARG A 553 -24.12 28.82 -0.92
N MET A 554 -22.96 29.11 -0.30
CA MET A 554 -22.83 30.20 0.67
C MET A 554 -23.14 31.56 0.02
N LYS A 555 -22.63 31.81 -1.18
CA LYS A 555 -22.92 33.03 -1.94
C LYS A 555 -24.40 33.13 -2.32
N GLU A 556 -25.02 32.06 -2.79
CA GLU A 556 -26.46 32.01 -3.10
C GLU A 556 -27.30 32.38 -1.89
N ARG A 557 -26.96 31.81 -0.72
CA ARG A 557 -27.66 32.17 0.52
C ARG A 557 -27.40 33.60 0.98
N ALA A 558 -26.15 34.06 0.88
CA ALA A 558 -25.79 35.45 1.20
C ALA A 558 -26.52 36.46 0.29
N ALA A 559 -26.70 36.17 -1.01
CA ALA A 559 -27.46 37.01 -1.92
C ALA A 559 -28.89 37.26 -1.43
N VAL A 560 -29.58 36.21 -0.96
CA VAL A 560 -30.93 36.32 -0.38
C VAL A 560 -30.93 37.20 0.86
N LYS A 561 -29.94 36.99 1.76
CA LYS A 561 -29.87 37.74 3.03
C LYS A 561 -29.48 39.21 2.87
N LEU A 562 -28.61 39.50 1.95
CA LEU A 562 -28.15 40.87 1.65
C LEU A 562 -29.10 41.63 0.72
N GLY A 563 -30.04 40.93 0.07
CA GLY A 563 -30.93 41.50 -0.95
C GLY A 563 -30.18 41.83 -2.25
N SER A 564 -29.12 41.06 -2.58
CA SER A 564 -28.30 41.22 -3.75
C SER A 564 -29.02 40.71 -5.01
N ALA A 565 -28.78 41.32 -6.17
CA ALA A 565 -29.42 40.96 -7.45
C ALA A 565 -28.94 39.59 -8.00
N GLY A 566 -27.81 39.07 -7.48
CA GLY A 566 -27.21 37.80 -7.87
C GLY A 566 -25.89 37.57 -7.13
N ILE A 567 -25.20 36.48 -7.47
CA ILE A 567 -23.96 36.05 -6.78
C ILE A 567 -22.68 36.66 -7.41
N ASP A 568 -22.77 37.24 -8.61
CA ASP A 568 -21.59 37.70 -9.37
C ASP A 568 -20.87 38.88 -8.70
N ASN A 569 -21.63 39.70 -7.93
CA ASN A 569 -21.07 40.81 -7.17
C ASN A 569 -20.70 40.44 -5.72
N LEU A 570 -20.78 39.13 -5.35
CA LEU A 570 -20.46 38.70 -4.01
C LEU A 570 -19.01 38.21 -3.96
N GLU A 571 -18.25 38.78 -3.04
CA GLU A 571 -16.88 38.36 -2.72
C GLU A 571 -16.84 37.61 -1.40
N PHE A 572 -16.14 36.46 -1.37
CA PHE A 572 -15.88 35.67 -0.18
C PHE A 572 -14.41 35.84 0.23
N ASP A 573 -14.15 36.30 1.45
CA ASP A 573 -12.81 36.58 1.97
C ASP A 573 -12.33 35.57 3.06
N GLY A 574 -13.13 34.52 3.32
CA GLY A 574 -12.88 33.52 4.35
C GLY A 574 -13.58 33.83 5.68
N GLN A 575 -13.95 35.06 5.96
CA GLN A 575 -14.63 35.48 7.20
C GLN A 575 -16.07 35.92 6.94
N ALA A 576 -16.31 36.54 5.76
CA ALA A 576 -17.58 37.09 5.38
C ALA A 576 -17.81 36.98 3.87
N ILE A 577 -19.05 37.20 3.48
CA ILE A 577 -19.43 37.43 2.08
C ILE A 577 -19.93 38.87 1.99
N THR A 578 -19.31 39.64 1.10
CA THR A 578 -19.57 41.06 0.89
C THR A 578 -20.19 41.27 -0.48
N ASP A 579 -21.28 42.02 -0.54
CA ASP A 579 -21.85 42.55 -1.79
C ASP A 579 -21.08 43.80 -2.19
N LEU A 580 -20.28 43.69 -3.24
CA LEU A 580 -19.44 44.79 -3.74
C LEU A 580 -20.25 45.96 -4.29
N ALA A 581 -21.51 45.75 -4.73
CA ALA A 581 -22.36 46.81 -5.24
C ALA A 581 -22.96 47.68 -4.11
N THR A 582 -23.27 47.09 -2.95
CA THR A 582 -23.96 47.76 -1.82
C THR A 582 -23.04 47.97 -0.61
N GLY A 583 -21.90 47.28 -0.53
CA GLY A 583 -21.01 47.26 0.63
C GLY A 583 -21.55 46.46 1.83
N LYS A 584 -22.75 45.89 1.72
CA LYS A 584 -23.31 45.03 2.80
C LYS A 584 -22.55 43.72 2.91
N LYS A 585 -22.40 43.21 4.13
CA LYS A 585 -21.70 41.94 4.37
C LYS A 585 -22.45 41.08 5.41
N ILE A 586 -22.25 39.76 5.30
CA ILE A 586 -22.71 38.78 6.26
C ILE A 586 -21.50 37.88 6.63
N THR A 587 -21.28 37.67 7.93
CA THR A 587 -20.20 36.80 8.39
C THR A 587 -20.55 35.33 8.15
N ILE A 588 -19.53 34.47 8.03
CA ILE A 588 -19.78 33.00 7.92
C ILE A 588 -20.46 32.46 9.15
N LYS A 589 -20.16 32.99 10.35
CA LYS A 589 -20.87 32.68 11.59
C LYS A 589 -22.37 33.00 11.48
N ASP A 590 -22.72 34.22 11.06
CA ASP A 590 -24.15 34.63 10.95
C ASP A 590 -24.86 33.82 9.87
N LEU A 591 -24.15 33.48 8.78
CA LEU A 591 -24.67 32.66 7.69
C LEU A 591 -24.92 31.21 8.14
N GLY A 592 -24.00 30.63 8.95
CA GLY A 592 -24.13 29.30 9.54
C GLY A 592 -25.29 29.25 10.53
N ASN A 593 -25.43 30.25 11.42
CA ASN A 593 -26.54 30.38 12.33
C ASN A 593 -27.87 30.47 11.59
N ASP A 594 -27.95 31.31 10.56
CA ASP A 594 -29.14 31.43 9.73
C ASP A 594 -29.53 30.10 9.09
N ALA A 595 -28.56 29.38 8.52
CA ALA A 595 -28.79 28.09 7.89
C ALA A 595 -29.31 27.02 8.87
N MET A 596 -28.78 27.00 10.09
CA MET A 596 -29.14 25.96 11.08
C MET A 596 -30.49 26.26 11.81
N PHE A 597 -30.76 27.53 12.13
CA PHE A 597 -31.85 27.86 13.06
C PHE A 597 -33.04 28.61 12.43
N MET A 598 -32.82 29.23 11.27
CA MET A 598 -33.83 30.15 10.72
C MET A 598 -34.37 29.71 9.36
N ASN A 599 -33.86 28.58 8.78
CA ASN A 599 -34.15 28.22 7.42
C ASN A 599 -34.24 26.73 7.14
N ASP A 600 -34.77 26.47 5.97
CA ASP A 600 -35.03 25.18 5.35
C ASP A 600 -33.82 24.58 4.55
N ILE A 601 -32.68 25.25 4.54
CA ILE A 601 -31.53 24.84 3.73
C ILE A 601 -30.27 24.73 4.59
N ALA A 602 -29.74 23.50 4.74
CA ALA A 602 -28.42 23.29 5.31
C ALA A 602 -27.33 23.79 4.34
N LEU A 603 -26.33 24.54 4.86
CA LEU A 603 -25.16 24.94 4.09
C LEU A 603 -24.12 23.81 4.11
N GLU A 604 -24.34 22.84 3.25
CA GLU A 604 -23.44 21.72 3.02
C GLU A 604 -23.30 21.43 1.53
N ALA A 605 -22.19 20.84 1.14
CA ALA A 605 -21.96 20.32 -0.19
C ALA A 605 -21.33 18.94 -0.11
N THR A 606 -21.72 18.07 -1.04
CA THR A 606 -21.12 16.75 -1.24
C THR A 606 -20.75 16.61 -2.70
N GLU A 607 -19.48 16.33 -2.96
CA GLU A 607 -18.98 16.09 -4.31
C GLU A 607 -18.17 14.80 -4.37
N SER A 608 -18.12 14.23 -5.55
CA SER A 608 -17.34 13.04 -5.85
C SER A 608 -16.31 13.35 -6.93
N CYS A 609 -15.17 12.69 -6.82
CA CYS A 609 -14.13 12.68 -7.81
C CYS A 609 -13.78 11.23 -8.16
N TYR A 610 -13.69 10.90 -9.43
CA TYR A 610 -13.06 9.68 -9.89
C TYR A 610 -11.70 10.03 -10.54
N SER A 611 -10.83 9.06 -10.69
CA SER A 611 -9.50 9.28 -11.25
C SER A 611 -9.45 8.89 -12.72
N PRO A 612 -9.55 9.85 -13.68
CA PRO A 612 -9.39 9.54 -15.10
C PRO A 612 -7.93 9.31 -15.50
N THR A 613 -6.99 9.74 -14.65
CA THR A 613 -5.54 9.62 -14.83
C THR A 613 -4.88 9.30 -13.50
N SER A 614 -3.67 8.75 -13.53
CA SER A 614 -2.84 8.48 -12.36
C SER A 614 -1.48 9.16 -12.51
N PRO A 615 -1.38 10.50 -12.34
CA PRO A 615 -0.15 11.21 -12.60
C PRO A 615 1.00 10.66 -11.73
N PRO A 616 2.12 10.26 -12.35
CA PRO A 616 3.21 9.65 -11.61
C PRO A 616 4.03 10.67 -10.83
N PRO A 617 4.25 10.44 -9.52
CA PRO A 617 5.36 11.04 -8.80
C PRO A 617 6.66 10.35 -9.19
N TYR A 618 7.79 11.06 -9.09
CA TYR A 618 9.12 10.58 -9.43
C TYR A 618 10.11 10.79 -8.30
N MET A 619 11.17 9.98 -8.29
CA MET A 619 12.24 10.06 -7.30
C MET A 619 13.57 9.64 -7.91
N ALA A 620 14.63 10.37 -7.57
CA ALA A 620 15.99 9.89 -7.71
C ALA A 620 16.59 9.63 -6.33
N GLY A 621 17.37 8.56 -6.20
CA GLY A 621 17.99 8.17 -4.95
C GLY A 621 19.45 7.78 -5.13
N ALA A 622 20.29 8.10 -4.14
CA ALA A 622 21.68 7.67 -4.07
C ALA A 622 21.98 7.03 -2.71
N ALA A 623 22.53 5.83 -2.73
CA ALA A 623 22.97 5.10 -1.55
C ALA A 623 24.50 5.16 -1.42
N THR A 624 25.00 5.55 -0.26
CA THR A 624 26.42 5.44 0.12
C THR A 624 26.57 4.27 1.09
N VAL A 625 27.35 3.28 0.72
CA VAL A 625 27.62 2.10 1.55
C VAL A 625 29.12 1.97 1.88
N ASP A 626 29.41 1.43 3.06
CA ASP A 626 30.74 0.94 3.44
C ASP A 626 30.69 -0.61 3.40
N VAL A 627 31.59 -1.21 2.65
CA VAL A 627 31.76 -2.65 2.58
C VAL A 627 33.08 -3.04 3.24
N ASP A 628 33.01 -3.92 4.23
CA ASP A 628 34.19 -4.56 4.80
C ASP A 628 34.62 -5.72 3.88
N PRO A 629 35.78 -5.68 3.25
CA PRO A 629 36.20 -6.73 2.30
C PRO A 629 36.54 -8.07 2.98
N GLU A 630 36.80 -8.09 4.30
CA GLU A 630 37.14 -9.31 5.03
C GLU A 630 35.87 -10.07 5.47
N THR A 631 34.90 -9.37 6.04
CA THR A 631 33.66 -9.96 6.57
C THR A 631 32.50 -9.91 5.57
N CYS A 632 32.66 -9.13 4.47
CA CYS A 632 31.59 -8.81 3.52
C CYS A 632 30.40 -8.07 4.15
N HIS A 633 30.58 -7.47 5.33
CA HIS A 633 29.54 -6.69 5.97
C HIS A 633 29.28 -5.41 5.16
N ILE A 634 27.99 -5.11 4.95
CA ILE A 634 27.52 -3.95 4.21
C ILE A 634 26.82 -3.01 5.19
N SER A 635 27.33 -1.80 5.34
CA SER A 635 26.73 -0.75 6.18
C SER A 635 26.22 0.39 5.30
N LEU A 636 24.96 0.78 5.47
CA LEU A 636 24.45 1.99 4.83
C LEU A 636 24.94 3.21 5.64
N VAL A 637 25.70 4.07 4.99
CA VAL A 637 26.25 5.31 5.58
C VAL A 637 25.33 6.48 5.37
N GLN A 638 24.77 6.60 4.17
CA GLN A 638 23.92 7.71 3.79
C GLN A 638 22.95 7.27 2.67
N TYR A 639 21.76 7.84 2.71
CA TYR A 639 20.83 7.78 1.58
C TYR A 639 20.31 9.18 1.27
N ASP A 640 20.53 9.65 0.05
CA ASP A 640 20.04 10.91 -0.46
C ASP A 640 18.87 10.68 -1.40
N ALA A 641 17.80 11.45 -1.23
CA ALA A 641 16.58 11.34 -2.00
C ALA A 641 16.09 12.70 -2.46
N VAL A 642 15.76 12.82 -3.73
CA VAL A 642 15.07 13.98 -4.30
C VAL A 642 13.76 13.52 -4.92
N VAL A 643 12.66 14.12 -4.49
CA VAL A 643 11.30 13.67 -4.79
C VAL A 643 10.54 14.74 -5.56
N ASP A 644 9.96 14.37 -6.68
CA ASP A 644 8.94 15.12 -7.41
C ASP A 644 7.55 14.59 -7.04
N CYS A 645 6.88 15.22 -6.10
CA CYS A 645 5.49 14.93 -5.72
C CYS A 645 4.54 16.10 -6.03
N GLY A 646 4.89 16.95 -7.01
CA GLY A 646 4.15 18.18 -7.27
C GLY A 646 4.30 19.20 -6.16
N THR A 647 3.24 19.95 -5.88
CA THR A 647 3.20 20.84 -4.73
C THR A 647 3.15 20.04 -3.43
N VAL A 648 4.09 20.28 -2.54
CA VAL A 648 4.13 19.63 -1.22
C VAL A 648 3.07 20.25 -0.31
N ILE A 649 2.04 19.49 0.08
CA ILE A 649 0.96 20.02 0.93
C ILE A 649 1.47 20.35 2.34
N ASN A 650 2.16 19.41 2.98
CA ASN A 650 2.76 19.57 4.31
C ASN A 650 4.21 19.06 4.29
N PRO A 651 5.22 19.93 4.30
CA PRO A 651 6.62 19.54 4.17
C PRO A 651 7.11 18.56 5.24
N ALA A 652 6.71 18.74 6.51
CA ALA A 652 7.13 17.86 7.59
C ALA A 652 6.54 16.45 7.45
N LEU A 653 5.25 16.34 7.12
CA LEU A 653 4.59 15.05 6.93
C LEU A 653 5.12 14.34 5.68
N ALA A 654 5.36 15.06 4.59
CA ALA A 654 5.94 14.51 3.37
C ALA A 654 7.35 13.97 3.61
N LYS A 655 8.18 14.71 4.35
CA LYS A 655 9.55 14.27 4.71
C LYS A 655 9.52 12.97 5.54
N VAL A 656 8.70 12.92 6.59
CA VAL A 656 8.55 11.72 7.43
C VAL A 656 8.06 10.51 6.65
N GLN A 657 7.13 10.71 5.69
CA GLN A 657 6.67 9.62 4.81
C GLN A 657 7.79 9.13 3.89
N THR A 658 8.62 10.02 3.39
CA THR A 658 9.78 9.67 2.54
C THR A 658 10.82 8.89 3.33
N GLU A 659 11.26 9.40 4.47
CA GLU A 659 12.22 8.73 5.36
C GLU A 659 11.72 7.34 5.77
N GLY A 660 10.45 7.22 6.17
CA GLY A 660 9.84 5.95 6.58
C GLY A 660 9.80 4.90 5.48
N GLY A 661 9.55 5.30 4.21
CA GLY A 661 9.57 4.38 3.07
C GLY A 661 10.98 3.93 2.69
N ILE A 662 11.94 4.84 2.73
CA ILE A 662 13.36 4.53 2.51
C ILE A 662 13.85 3.48 3.52
N VAL A 663 13.51 3.63 4.79
CA VAL A 663 13.89 2.66 5.85
C VAL A 663 13.32 1.26 5.57
N GLN A 664 12.06 1.17 5.15
CA GLN A 664 11.45 -0.12 4.78
C GLN A 664 12.19 -0.77 3.59
N ALA A 665 12.58 0.03 2.59
CA ALA A 665 13.35 -0.47 1.44
C ALA A 665 14.76 -0.91 1.81
N ILE A 666 15.43 -0.23 2.75
CA ILE A 666 16.73 -0.64 3.28
C ILE A 666 16.62 -2.01 3.95
N GLY A 667 15.57 -2.23 4.75
CA GLY A 667 15.27 -3.52 5.34
C GLY A 667 15.10 -4.62 4.30
N MET A 668 14.25 -4.39 3.30
CA MET A 668 14.06 -5.30 2.17
C MET A 668 15.36 -5.58 1.42
N ALA A 669 16.22 -4.57 1.25
CA ALA A 669 17.46 -4.69 0.51
C ALA A 669 18.53 -5.50 1.25
N LEU A 670 18.64 -5.39 2.57
CA LEU A 670 19.79 -5.86 3.33
C LEU A 670 19.49 -6.95 4.36
N THR A 671 18.29 -6.99 4.97
CA THR A 671 18.08 -7.80 6.18
C THR A 671 16.80 -8.62 6.22
N GLU A 672 15.72 -8.15 5.57
CA GLU A 672 14.38 -8.72 5.74
C GLU A 672 14.10 -9.84 4.73
N ASN A 673 13.72 -11.01 5.23
CA ASN A 673 13.08 -12.07 4.45
C ASN A 673 12.29 -13.00 5.38
N ILE A 674 11.25 -13.63 4.86
CA ILE A 674 10.53 -14.70 5.51
C ILE A 674 11.29 -16.03 5.25
N GLN A 675 11.62 -16.75 6.31
CA GLN A 675 12.35 -18.01 6.23
C GLN A 675 11.41 -19.18 6.53
N LEU A 676 11.30 -20.12 5.60
CA LEU A 676 10.47 -21.30 5.73
C LEU A 676 11.31 -22.53 6.13
N THR A 677 10.74 -23.38 6.97
CA THR A 677 11.22 -24.76 7.13
C THR A 677 10.89 -25.61 5.91
N PRO A 678 11.49 -26.79 5.75
CA PRO A 678 11.07 -27.74 4.71
C PRO A 678 9.61 -28.19 4.80
N SER A 679 8.94 -28.00 5.97
CA SER A 679 7.51 -28.26 6.15
C SER A 679 6.61 -27.05 5.91
N GLY A 680 7.16 -25.92 5.41
CA GLY A 680 6.39 -24.70 5.10
C GLY A 680 6.11 -23.79 6.31
N ARG A 681 6.66 -24.07 7.51
CA ARG A 681 6.49 -23.21 8.68
C ARG A 681 7.44 -22.02 8.63
N ILE A 682 6.96 -20.82 8.98
CA ILE A 682 7.78 -19.62 9.14
C ILE A 682 8.62 -19.73 10.42
N GLN A 683 9.94 -19.58 10.29
CA GLN A 683 10.90 -19.69 11.40
C GLN A 683 11.04 -18.38 12.18
N ASN A 684 11.15 -17.26 11.46
CA ASN A 684 11.42 -15.94 12.02
C ASN A 684 10.12 -15.15 12.21
N ASN A 685 9.29 -15.59 13.14
CA ASN A 685 7.91 -15.14 13.38
C ASN A 685 7.77 -14.08 14.49
N SER A 686 8.87 -13.42 14.85
CA SER A 686 8.89 -12.37 15.87
C SER A 686 9.91 -11.28 15.54
N PHE A 687 9.77 -10.07 16.09
CA PHE A 687 10.75 -8.99 15.90
C PHE A 687 12.14 -9.29 16.48
N MET A 688 12.30 -10.33 17.28
CA MET A 688 13.62 -10.78 17.71
C MET A 688 14.37 -11.56 16.62
N GLN A 689 13.65 -12.21 15.72
CA GLN A 689 14.19 -13.10 14.69
C GLN A 689 14.08 -12.47 13.29
N TYR A 690 13.03 -11.71 13.04
CA TYR A 690 12.81 -10.97 11.80
C TYR A 690 13.49 -9.60 11.91
N ARG A 691 14.54 -9.41 11.12
CA ARG A 691 15.45 -8.27 11.28
C ARG A 691 14.97 -7.05 10.48
N MET A 692 14.06 -6.28 11.06
CA MET A 692 13.78 -4.93 10.57
C MET A 692 14.92 -3.99 10.96
N PRO A 693 15.28 -3.01 10.12
CA PRO A 693 16.29 -2.01 10.47
C PRO A 693 15.93 -1.25 11.76
N THR A 694 16.89 -1.13 12.63
CA THR A 694 16.84 -0.26 13.81
C THR A 694 17.56 1.06 13.53
N ARG A 695 17.47 2.02 14.44
CA ARG A 695 18.22 3.29 14.30
C ARG A 695 19.73 3.07 14.18
N MET A 696 20.25 1.96 14.68
CA MET A 696 21.68 1.62 14.62
C MET A 696 22.11 1.07 13.27
N ASP A 697 21.17 0.57 12.47
CA ASP A 697 21.41 -0.01 11.13
C ASP A 697 21.31 1.06 10.02
N LEU A 698 20.88 2.28 10.39
CA LEU A 698 20.65 3.38 9.45
C LEU A 698 21.73 4.44 9.59
N GLY A 699 22.25 4.86 8.45
CA GLY A 699 23.05 6.07 8.33
C GLY A 699 22.17 7.33 8.27
N GLN A 700 22.70 8.37 7.66
CA GLN A 700 21.97 9.62 7.43
C GLN A 700 20.99 9.45 6.26
N ILE A 701 19.77 9.98 6.43
CA ILE A 701 18.78 10.04 5.33
C ILE A 701 18.51 11.52 5.06
N ASN A 702 18.82 11.98 3.86
CA ASN A 702 18.59 13.35 3.41
C ASN A 702 17.46 13.33 2.37
N VAL A 703 16.48 14.21 2.54
CA VAL A 703 15.31 14.31 1.67
C VAL A 703 15.14 15.75 1.23
N GLU A 704 15.08 15.95 -0.09
CA GLU A 704 14.68 17.20 -0.73
C GLU A 704 13.50 16.97 -1.67
N PHE A 705 12.75 18.03 -1.95
CA PHE A 705 11.63 18.02 -2.88
C PHE A 705 11.93 18.92 -4.06
N GLU A 706 11.89 18.37 -5.27
CA GLU A 706 12.03 19.17 -6.50
C GLU A 706 10.68 19.81 -6.84
N PRO A 707 10.60 21.12 -7.01
CA PRO A 707 9.35 21.81 -7.32
C PRO A 707 8.78 21.38 -8.68
N SER A 708 7.54 20.95 -8.69
CA SER A 708 6.74 20.70 -9.89
C SER A 708 5.28 21.05 -9.65
N TYR A 709 4.46 21.07 -10.70
CA TYR A 709 3.05 21.37 -10.60
C TYR A 709 2.26 20.40 -11.48
N GLU A 710 1.40 19.58 -10.87
CA GLU A 710 0.49 18.68 -11.58
C GLU A 710 -0.83 19.37 -11.87
N PRO A 711 -1.16 19.66 -13.15
CA PRO A 711 -2.38 20.41 -13.47
C PRO A 711 -3.68 19.76 -12.98
N ASN A 712 -3.69 18.42 -12.90
CA ASN A 712 -4.85 17.64 -12.47
C ASN A 712 -4.86 17.37 -10.97
N GLY A 713 -3.86 17.81 -10.21
CA GLY A 713 -3.76 17.59 -8.77
C GLY A 713 -4.28 18.74 -7.94
N PRO A 714 -4.71 18.51 -6.69
CA PRO A 714 -5.18 19.55 -5.79
C PRO A 714 -4.02 20.52 -5.50
N PHE A 715 -4.15 21.78 -5.93
CA PHE A 715 -3.08 22.79 -5.88
C PHE A 715 -1.76 22.36 -6.53
N GLY A 716 -1.81 21.44 -7.48
CA GLY A 716 -0.63 20.93 -8.18
C GLY A 716 0.08 19.74 -7.50
N ALA A 717 -0.52 19.14 -6.48
CA ALA A 717 0.05 18.02 -5.76
C ALA A 717 -0.12 16.69 -6.49
N LYS A 718 0.89 15.83 -6.40
CA LYS A 718 0.85 14.39 -6.68
C LYS A 718 0.95 13.62 -5.36
N SER A 719 1.01 12.31 -5.45
CA SER A 719 1.18 11.43 -4.30
C SER A 719 2.66 11.21 -3.95
N ILE A 720 2.90 10.66 -2.75
CA ILE A 720 4.25 10.32 -2.28
C ILE A 720 4.29 8.95 -1.58
N GLY A 721 3.11 8.41 -1.23
CA GLY A 721 2.97 7.32 -0.27
C GLY A 721 3.78 6.07 -0.57
N GLU A 722 3.88 5.63 -1.83
CA GLU A 722 4.51 4.37 -2.21
C GLU A 722 5.84 4.54 -2.97
N LEU A 723 5.99 5.62 -3.74
CA LEU A 723 7.20 5.91 -4.51
C LEU A 723 8.50 5.72 -3.72
N VAL A 724 8.49 6.15 -2.48
CA VAL A 724 9.68 6.31 -1.63
C VAL A 724 10.33 5.00 -1.15
N ILE A 725 9.68 3.85 -1.41
CA ILE A 725 10.24 2.51 -1.14
C ILE A 725 10.93 1.91 -2.39
N ASP A 726 10.81 2.52 -3.55
CA ASP A 726 11.10 1.86 -4.82
C ASP A 726 12.58 2.00 -5.26
N SER A 727 13.25 3.12 -4.94
CA SER A 727 14.63 3.38 -5.39
C SER A 727 15.76 2.85 -4.48
N PRO A 728 15.59 2.58 -3.15
CA PRO A 728 16.75 2.25 -2.31
C PRO A 728 17.41 0.92 -2.65
N ALA A 729 16.64 -0.14 -2.93
CA ALA A 729 17.23 -1.46 -3.19
C ALA A 729 18.16 -1.48 -4.43
N PRO A 730 17.77 -0.95 -5.59
CA PRO A 730 18.67 -0.89 -6.75
C PRO A 730 19.86 0.09 -6.55
N ALA A 731 19.68 1.19 -5.81
CA ALA A 731 20.80 2.09 -5.48
C ALA A 731 21.84 1.40 -4.58
N ILE A 732 21.38 0.63 -3.58
CA ILE A 732 22.28 -0.17 -2.71
C ILE A 732 22.97 -1.26 -3.53
N ALA A 733 22.27 -1.97 -4.42
CA ALA A 733 22.88 -2.97 -5.30
C ALA A 733 24.02 -2.38 -6.18
N HIS A 734 23.78 -1.18 -6.71
CA HIS A 734 24.78 -0.46 -7.50
C HIS A 734 25.98 -0.01 -6.63
N ALA A 735 25.73 0.48 -5.42
CA ALA A 735 26.82 0.85 -4.50
C ALA A 735 27.70 -0.35 -4.12
N ILE A 736 27.08 -1.51 -3.86
CA ILE A 736 27.81 -2.76 -3.59
C ILE A 736 28.67 -3.15 -4.82
N TYR A 737 28.13 -3.06 -6.03
CA TYR A 737 28.91 -3.30 -7.24
C TYR A 737 30.11 -2.34 -7.37
N ASN A 738 29.90 -1.06 -7.16
CA ASN A 738 30.98 -0.07 -7.22
C ASN A 738 32.05 -0.32 -6.16
N ALA A 739 31.67 -0.84 -4.99
CA ALA A 739 32.63 -1.21 -3.95
C ALA A 739 33.43 -2.48 -4.30
N THR A 740 32.78 -3.51 -4.85
CA THR A 740 33.32 -4.89 -4.90
C THR A 740 33.50 -5.46 -6.31
N GLY A 741 32.86 -4.86 -7.31
CA GLY A 741 32.76 -5.40 -8.67
C GLY A 741 31.82 -6.62 -8.77
N ILE A 742 30.92 -6.83 -7.79
CA ILE A 742 29.97 -7.96 -7.74
C ILE A 742 28.54 -7.44 -7.83
N TRP A 743 27.77 -7.92 -8.80
CA TRP A 743 26.33 -7.72 -8.88
C TRP A 743 25.60 -8.73 -8.00
N LEU A 744 24.89 -8.26 -6.98
CA LEU A 744 23.94 -9.06 -6.20
C LEU A 744 22.53 -8.86 -6.76
N ARG A 745 21.93 -9.95 -7.26
CA ARG A 745 20.62 -9.96 -7.93
C ARG A 745 19.53 -10.69 -7.13
N ASP A 746 19.83 -11.05 -5.88
CA ASP A 746 18.92 -11.79 -4.99
C ASP A 746 18.83 -11.08 -3.64
N LEU A 747 17.66 -10.50 -3.34
CA LEU A 747 17.38 -9.83 -2.08
C LEU A 747 17.09 -10.85 -0.94
N PRO A 748 17.40 -10.51 0.33
CA PRO A 748 18.24 -9.40 0.74
C PRO A 748 19.70 -9.63 0.40
N MET A 749 20.46 -8.55 0.15
CA MET A 749 21.88 -8.58 -0.21
C MET A 749 22.74 -8.74 1.06
N THR A 750 22.81 -9.96 1.57
CA THR A 750 23.49 -10.25 2.83
C THR A 750 25.01 -10.43 2.64
N ALA A 751 25.77 -10.26 3.72
CA ALA A 751 27.21 -10.53 3.76
C ALA A 751 27.55 -11.95 3.27
N GLU A 752 26.72 -12.96 3.61
CA GLU A 752 26.91 -14.34 3.15
C GLU A 752 26.80 -14.46 1.62
N LYS A 753 25.80 -13.79 1.01
CA LYS A 753 25.65 -13.80 -0.45
C LYS A 753 26.82 -13.11 -1.15
N LEU A 754 27.27 -11.96 -0.63
CA LEU A 754 28.43 -11.25 -1.15
C LEU A 754 29.68 -12.11 -1.03
N TYR A 755 29.94 -12.72 0.12
CA TYR A 755 31.07 -13.62 0.33
C TYR A 755 31.09 -14.80 -0.64
N LYS A 756 29.94 -15.47 -0.81
CA LYS A 756 29.80 -16.58 -1.77
C LYS A 756 30.06 -16.12 -3.22
N ALA A 757 29.62 -14.94 -3.59
CA ALA A 757 29.80 -14.38 -4.94
C ALA A 757 31.27 -13.97 -5.20
N MET A 758 31.95 -13.37 -4.21
CA MET A 758 33.37 -13.01 -4.30
C MET A 758 34.28 -14.23 -4.47
N ARG A 759 33.93 -15.38 -3.87
CA ARG A 759 34.70 -16.63 -3.98
C ARG A 759 34.50 -17.36 -5.30
N LYS A 760 33.46 -17.05 -6.05
CA LYS A 760 33.21 -17.64 -7.39
C LYS A 760 33.90 -16.87 -8.52
N LYS A 761 34.37 -15.65 -8.24
CA LYS A 761 35.14 -14.80 -9.14
C LYS A 761 36.65 -15.14 -9.06
#